data_c314166356708f39a9f5772507525edd
#
_entry.id   c314166356708f39a9f5772507525edd
#
_cell.length_a   1.000
_cell.length_b   1.000
_cell.length_c   1.000
_cell.angle_alpha   90.00
_cell.angle_beta   90.00
_cell.angle_gamma   90.00
#
_symmetry.space_group_name_H-M   'P 1'
#
loop_
_entity.id
_entity.type
_entity.pdbx_description
1 polymer ?
#
loop_
_entity_poly.entity_id
_entity_poly.type
_entity_poly.pdbx_seq_one_letter_code
_entity_poly.pdbx_strand_id
1 'polypeptide(L)'
;MSRLFVMLLSSVSVHGVREAHSEILIKEWVDQMQKELVTLADTATAGKGLTQIFERNQHLFTVEQNDAEELVDRAATKIEQLLLKRAAALEKLATAAEDFQMAYQWKDEFETLMLRGTEGRKYRIRPDFKEDPSFKRLTDHNHTAVHIPTDIYDGSTIVLNELNWTEALEEVFKKNREDDPTLLWQVFGSATGLARYYPASPWMDARKTPSKIDLYDVRRRPWYIQGAASPKDMLILVDASGSVSGLTLKLIRTSVSEMLETLSDDDYVNVVYFNTRVKETACFNHLVQANVRNKKLLKDAVQNITAKGITNYTKGFEFAFRQLSATNVSRANCNKIIMLFTDGGEERAQAILQKYNADKKVRIFTFSVGQHNYDKGPIQWMACSNKGYFYEIPSIGAIRINTQEYLDVLGRPMVLADKQAKQVQWTNVYLDALELGLVITGTLPVFNKTKTKDDRNGEHQNQLILGVMGIDVSLDDIKKLTPRFTIGPNGYYFAIDPNGYVLLHPNLQPKNPKFQEPVTLDFLDAELENDIKVEIRRMMIDGETGERTIHTLVKTKFLMPFPVCALLSNFLISLYGLLNCLCVTANDSKQVSGIETDRYSFFREYCKELKLSPNNTEFLLDFSQYIDRNTPNACNVSLVNRLILDAGLTAELVKLWSEQTVDGIVARFVATDGGITRIYPRSAGEEWTENPETYESSFYKRTLDNEIYIFTAPSFNTESREPVSESGILVSKAVDLTIGEVTLKPAVVGVKLNISYWMNIFMNATLKANCKDEICGCLRNDKQVDCVILDDGGFLLMSNQDEYINLIGQFFGEVDPVLMINLVNTSLYAFNKTYDYQSVCDPERDSKAAAGPRSVYVPTIADLLSIGWFSVLLSCTFFVFSADDDIPDAMFKESCITEQTQYFFDIEERSYSGNLDCGNCSRMYRAEKLPNTNLVFLITDAKATCLSCDPRPLRQAEQPSEGPDPCELAQNPRYRKGPDVCFDNNENVRRSHTCAEIIAGSSSISQTSHLWPRK
;
A
#
# COMPACT_ATOMS: atom_id res chain seq x y z
N MET A 1 35.69 40.65 51.13
CA MET A 1 35.09 40.67 49.77
C MET A 1 36.11 40.65 48.66
N SER A 2 37.17 41.41 48.69
CA SER A 2 38.15 41.45 47.59
C SER A 2 38.94 40.14 47.31
N ARG A 3 39.25 39.30 48.33
CA ARG A 3 39.94 38.03 48.12
C ARG A 3 39.01 36.92 47.58
N LEU A 4 37.72 37.01 47.84
CA LEU A 4 36.72 36.05 47.28
C LEU A 4 36.45 36.32 45.78
N PHE A 5 36.49 37.58 45.38
CA PHE A 5 36.29 38.02 43.98
C PHE A 5 37.46 37.62 43.09
N VAL A 6 38.71 37.66 43.62
CA VAL A 6 39.91 37.22 42.89
C VAL A 6 39.99 35.69 42.78
N MET A 7 39.53 34.95 43.81
CA MET A 7 39.40 33.49 43.71
C MET A 7 38.31 33.04 42.74
N LEU A 8 37.16 33.75 42.67
CA LEU A 8 36.11 33.48 41.69
C LEU A 8 36.56 33.81 40.26
N LEU A 9 37.25 34.89 40.03
CA LEU A 9 37.82 35.26 38.72
C LEU A 9 38.95 34.29 38.29
N SER A 10 39.78 33.81 39.21
CA SER A 10 40.81 32.81 38.89
C SER A 10 40.22 31.42 38.58
N SER A 11 39.16 31.02 39.29
CA SER A 11 38.51 29.75 38.98
C SER A 11 37.70 29.75 37.66
N VAL A 12 37.04 30.89 37.31
CA VAL A 12 36.35 31.06 36.03
C VAL A 12 37.35 31.14 34.87
N SER A 13 38.50 31.79 35.02
CA SER A 13 39.52 31.83 33.96
C SER A 13 40.23 30.47 33.78
N VAL A 14 40.43 29.69 34.85
CA VAL A 14 41.04 28.33 34.76
C VAL A 14 40.05 27.35 34.13
N HIS A 15 38.75 27.44 34.40
CA HIS A 15 37.75 26.60 33.73
C HIS A 15 37.65 26.93 32.22
N GLY A 16 37.53 28.18 31.86
CA GLY A 16 37.45 28.56 30.45
C GLY A 16 38.73 28.21 29.66
N VAL A 17 39.92 28.24 30.26
CA VAL A 17 41.15 27.82 29.58
C VAL A 17 41.23 26.29 29.47
N ARG A 18 40.69 25.54 30.44
CA ARG A 18 40.60 24.06 30.36
C ARG A 18 39.58 23.61 29.28
N GLU A 19 38.44 24.26 29.20
CA GLU A 19 37.44 23.97 28.14
C GLU A 19 38.02 24.23 26.74
N ALA A 20 38.66 25.39 26.53
CA ALA A 20 39.29 25.74 25.25
C ALA A 20 40.43 24.77 24.86
N HIS A 21 41.19 24.25 25.86
CA HIS A 21 42.28 23.29 25.58
C HIS A 21 41.77 21.90 25.23
N SER A 22 40.67 21.45 25.85
CA SER A 22 40.01 20.17 25.51
C SER A 22 39.34 20.25 24.14
N GLU A 23 38.83 21.43 23.76
CA GLU A 23 38.20 21.67 22.48
C GLU A 23 39.19 21.53 21.33
N ILE A 24 40.36 22.14 21.45
CA ILE A 24 41.44 22.06 20.45
C ILE A 24 41.94 20.63 20.29
N LEU A 25 42.07 19.89 21.39
CA LEU A 25 42.58 18.52 21.39
C LEU A 25 41.62 17.56 20.67
N ILE A 26 40.33 17.65 20.94
CA ILE A 26 39.32 16.77 20.32
C ILE A 26 39.24 17.05 18.82
N LYS A 27 39.37 18.29 18.42
CA LYS A 27 39.41 18.66 17.00
C LYS A 27 40.64 18.07 16.29
N GLU A 28 41.80 18.12 16.93
CA GLU A 28 43.03 17.47 16.41
C GLU A 28 42.84 15.96 16.23
N TRP A 29 42.18 15.28 17.17
CA TRP A 29 41.84 13.85 17.04
C TRP A 29 40.92 13.57 15.86
N VAL A 30 39.89 14.37 15.71
CA VAL A 30 38.93 14.23 14.61
C VAL A 30 39.62 14.46 13.26
N ASP A 31 40.45 15.48 13.13
CA ASP A 31 41.21 15.77 11.91
C ASP A 31 42.17 14.62 11.56
N GLN A 32 42.85 14.04 12.58
CA GLN A 32 43.74 12.90 12.36
C GLN A 32 42.99 11.64 11.98
N MET A 33 41.90 11.29 12.68
CA MET A 33 41.05 10.17 12.34
C MET A 33 40.50 10.30 10.90
N GLN A 34 39.96 11.44 10.55
CA GLN A 34 39.48 11.71 9.20
C GLN A 34 40.57 11.50 8.16
N LYS A 35 41.78 12.02 8.40
CA LYS A 35 42.89 11.87 7.45
C LYS A 35 43.28 10.41 7.25
N GLU A 36 43.39 9.63 8.34
CA GLU A 36 43.74 8.22 8.27
C GLU A 36 42.65 7.41 7.56
N LEU A 37 41.37 7.66 7.88
CA LEU A 37 40.24 6.98 7.30
C LEU A 37 40.11 7.22 5.80
N VAL A 38 40.16 8.48 5.39
CA VAL A 38 40.06 8.88 3.97
C VAL A 38 41.27 8.35 3.19
N THR A 39 42.47 8.41 3.75
CA THR A 39 43.68 7.88 3.09
C THR A 39 43.59 6.35 2.88
N LEU A 40 43.14 5.64 3.91
CA LEU A 40 42.89 4.21 3.81
C LEU A 40 41.86 3.87 2.75
N ALA A 41 40.69 4.58 2.77
CA ALA A 41 39.64 4.36 1.81
C ALA A 41 40.04 4.69 0.37
N ASP A 42 40.74 5.82 0.14
CA ASP A 42 41.27 6.20 -1.18
C ASP A 42 42.23 5.13 -1.74
N THR A 43 43.17 4.66 -0.89
CA THR A 43 44.14 3.66 -1.30
C THR A 43 43.49 2.31 -1.60
N ALA A 44 42.60 1.90 -0.73
CA ALA A 44 41.98 0.58 -0.78
C ALA A 44 40.94 0.44 -1.90
N THR A 45 40.14 1.47 -2.17
CA THR A 45 39.12 1.44 -3.22
C THR A 45 39.71 1.53 -4.63
N ALA A 46 40.88 2.19 -4.76
CA ALA A 46 41.48 2.54 -6.07
C ALA A 46 40.53 3.34 -6.98
N GLY A 47 39.65 4.19 -6.41
CA GLY A 47 38.67 4.97 -7.18
C GLY A 47 39.29 5.84 -8.26
N LYS A 48 40.40 6.53 -7.95
CA LYS A 48 41.18 7.32 -8.94
C LYS A 48 41.71 6.44 -10.08
N GLY A 49 42.07 5.18 -9.77
CA GLY A 49 42.49 4.20 -10.80
C GLY A 49 41.35 3.87 -11.75
N LEU A 50 40.14 3.71 -11.22
CA LEU A 50 38.96 3.47 -12.05
C LEU A 50 38.60 4.67 -12.92
N THR A 51 38.68 5.89 -12.41
CA THR A 51 38.52 7.13 -13.22
C THR A 51 39.47 7.11 -14.42
N GLN A 52 40.76 6.82 -14.17
CA GLN A 52 41.79 6.74 -15.25
C GLN A 52 41.49 5.60 -16.26
N ILE A 53 40.93 4.49 -15.83
CA ILE A 53 40.50 3.41 -16.69
C ILE A 53 39.37 3.90 -17.62
N PHE A 54 38.36 4.58 -17.07
CA PHE A 54 37.27 5.17 -17.86
C PHE A 54 37.78 6.22 -18.86
N GLU A 55 38.65 7.14 -18.44
CA GLU A 55 39.24 8.18 -19.31
C GLU A 55 40.05 7.57 -20.46
N ARG A 56 40.86 6.55 -20.18
CA ARG A 56 41.68 5.87 -21.20
C ARG A 56 40.82 5.16 -22.24
N ASN A 57 39.67 4.62 -21.82
CA ASN A 57 38.76 3.87 -22.66
C ASN A 57 37.57 4.73 -23.15
N GLN A 58 37.63 6.06 -23.09
CA GLN A 58 36.58 6.98 -23.53
C GLN A 58 36.13 6.77 -24.98
N HIS A 59 37.00 6.22 -25.83
CA HIS A 59 36.69 5.92 -27.23
C HIS A 59 35.72 4.76 -27.43
N LEU A 60 35.43 3.96 -26.40
CA LEU A 60 34.53 2.81 -26.44
C LEU A 60 33.06 3.18 -26.13
N PHE A 61 32.78 4.40 -25.71
CA PHE A 61 31.43 4.81 -25.30
C PHE A 61 31.11 6.25 -25.70
N THR A 62 29.81 6.55 -25.81
CA THR A 62 29.27 7.88 -26.01
C THR A 62 28.37 8.27 -24.85
N VAL A 63 28.37 9.54 -24.52
CA VAL A 63 27.50 10.10 -23.47
C VAL A 63 26.29 10.75 -24.14
N GLU A 64 25.10 10.30 -23.78
CA GLU A 64 23.83 10.84 -24.27
C GLU A 64 23.09 11.47 -23.11
N GLN A 65 22.45 12.59 -23.33
CA GLN A 65 21.59 13.22 -22.34
C GLN A 65 20.18 12.64 -22.43
N ASN A 66 19.66 12.17 -21.29
CA ASN A 66 18.27 11.77 -21.21
C ASN A 66 17.39 13.03 -21.09
N ASP A 67 16.36 13.09 -21.92
CA ASP A 67 15.28 14.05 -21.79
C ASP A 67 14.17 13.40 -20.95
N ALA A 68 13.92 13.95 -19.77
CA ALA A 68 12.92 13.41 -18.84
C ALA A 68 11.49 13.56 -19.40
N GLU A 69 11.20 14.65 -20.12
CA GLU A 69 9.91 14.88 -20.76
C GLU A 69 9.64 13.81 -21.84
N GLU A 70 10.63 13.56 -22.71
CA GLU A 70 10.51 12.50 -23.74
C GLU A 70 10.32 11.10 -23.11
N LEU A 71 11.02 10.82 -22.01
CA LEU A 71 10.88 9.54 -21.30
C LEU A 71 9.48 9.36 -20.69
N VAL A 72 8.91 10.42 -20.11
CA VAL A 72 7.55 10.43 -19.58
C VAL A 72 6.54 10.21 -20.69
N ASP A 73 6.64 10.98 -21.77
CA ASP A 73 5.73 10.89 -22.92
C ASP A 73 5.75 9.50 -23.56
N ARG A 74 6.94 8.92 -23.70
CA ARG A 74 7.10 7.57 -24.20
C ARG A 74 6.49 6.51 -23.28
N ALA A 75 6.64 6.67 -21.97
CA ALA A 75 6.04 5.78 -20.98
C ALA A 75 4.52 5.92 -20.98
N ALA A 76 3.99 7.16 -20.97
CA ALA A 76 2.57 7.46 -21.04
C ALA A 76 1.92 6.88 -22.29
N THR A 77 2.52 7.11 -23.46
CA THR A 77 2.03 6.57 -24.74
C THR A 77 1.95 5.04 -24.73
N LYS A 78 2.95 4.36 -24.17
CA LYS A 78 2.93 2.89 -24.08
C LYS A 78 1.84 2.37 -23.14
N ILE A 79 1.65 3.03 -21.99
CA ILE A 79 0.59 2.68 -21.04
C ILE A 79 -0.78 2.94 -21.68
N GLU A 80 -0.96 4.08 -22.34
CA GLU A 80 -2.18 4.41 -23.06
C GLU A 80 -2.52 3.35 -24.13
N GLN A 81 -1.56 2.96 -24.96
CA GLN A 81 -1.75 1.91 -25.96
C GLN A 81 -2.14 0.57 -25.32
N LEU A 82 -1.57 0.22 -24.16
CA LEU A 82 -1.97 -0.95 -23.41
C LEU A 82 -3.44 -0.86 -23.00
N LEU A 83 -3.83 0.24 -22.35
CA LEU A 83 -5.19 0.46 -21.85
C LEU A 83 -6.23 0.53 -22.98
N LEU A 84 -5.91 1.17 -24.10
CA LEU A 84 -6.77 1.24 -25.28
C LEU A 84 -7.06 -0.15 -25.89
N LYS A 85 -6.05 -1.03 -25.97
CA LYS A 85 -6.26 -2.41 -26.41
C LYS A 85 -7.21 -3.16 -25.47
N ARG A 86 -7.05 -2.99 -24.16
CA ARG A 86 -7.92 -3.60 -23.15
C ARG A 86 -9.36 -3.06 -23.24
N ALA A 87 -9.50 -1.75 -23.42
CA ALA A 87 -10.79 -1.10 -23.60
C ALA A 87 -11.52 -1.62 -24.84
N ALA A 88 -10.83 -1.76 -25.97
CA ALA A 88 -11.44 -2.31 -27.18
C ALA A 88 -11.92 -3.76 -27.00
N ALA A 89 -11.18 -4.59 -26.27
CA ALA A 89 -11.61 -5.95 -25.94
C ALA A 89 -12.84 -5.95 -25.02
N LEU A 90 -12.90 -5.02 -24.05
CA LEU A 90 -14.01 -4.86 -23.13
C LEU A 90 -15.30 -4.41 -23.85
N GLU A 91 -15.20 -3.47 -24.80
CA GLU A 91 -16.33 -3.00 -25.61
C GLU A 91 -16.91 -4.13 -26.46
N LYS A 92 -16.06 -4.99 -27.07
CA LYS A 92 -16.50 -6.18 -27.79
C LYS A 92 -17.31 -7.12 -26.88
N LEU A 93 -16.81 -7.36 -25.65
CA LEU A 93 -17.47 -8.22 -24.67
C LEU A 93 -18.82 -7.67 -24.22
N ALA A 94 -18.89 -6.38 -23.88
CA ALA A 94 -20.12 -5.75 -23.41
C ALA A 94 -21.20 -5.74 -24.52
N THR A 95 -20.81 -5.45 -25.77
CA THR A 95 -21.72 -5.48 -26.91
C THR A 95 -22.22 -6.90 -27.15
N ALA A 96 -21.36 -7.88 -27.20
CA ALA A 96 -21.73 -9.28 -27.37
C ALA A 96 -22.69 -9.77 -26.26
N ALA A 97 -22.46 -9.37 -25.00
CA ALA A 97 -23.34 -9.72 -23.89
C ALA A 97 -24.76 -9.16 -24.06
N GLU A 98 -24.88 -7.91 -24.52
CA GLU A 98 -26.19 -7.32 -24.81
C GLU A 98 -26.91 -8.03 -25.95
N ASP A 99 -26.19 -8.38 -27.03
CA ASP A 99 -26.73 -9.07 -28.19
C ASP A 99 -27.16 -10.50 -27.85
N PHE A 100 -26.36 -11.23 -27.07
CA PHE A 100 -26.71 -12.59 -26.62
C PHE A 100 -27.93 -12.58 -25.70
N GLN A 101 -28.02 -11.60 -24.81
CA GLN A 101 -29.17 -11.49 -23.92
C GLN A 101 -30.45 -11.13 -24.70
N MET A 102 -30.37 -10.27 -25.70
CA MET A 102 -31.52 -9.94 -26.56
C MET A 102 -32.01 -11.13 -27.40
N ALA A 103 -31.09 -11.99 -27.86
CA ALA A 103 -31.42 -13.18 -28.64
C ALA A 103 -31.90 -14.34 -27.76
N TYR A 104 -31.63 -14.31 -26.44
CA TYR A 104 -31.96 -15.38 -25.53
C TYR A 104 -33.46 -15.46 -25.21
N GLN A 105 -34.02 -16.65 -25.33
CA GLN A 105 -35.41 -16.90 -24.93
C GLN A 105 -35.45 -17.37 -23.49
N TRP A 106 -36.11 -16.62 -22.63
CA TRP A 106 -36.28 -16.93 -21.20
C TRP A 106 -37.08 -18.22 -21.03
N LYS A 107 -36.62 -19.09 -20.11
CA LYS A 107 -37.27 -20.36 -19.76
C LYS A 107 -37.84 -20.24 -18.34
N ASP A 108 -39.14 -20.45 -18.18
CA ASP A 108 -39.82 -20.40 -16.88
C ASP A 108 -39.62 -21.71 -16.10
N GLU A 109 -39.43 -22.82 -16.80
CA GLU A 109 -39.22 -24.14 -16.22
C GLU A 109 -38.00 -24.81 -16.85
N PHE A 110 -37.15 -25.36 -16.02
CA PHE A 110 -36.06 -26.26 -16.42
C PHE A 110 -36.46 -27.67 -16.07
N GLU A 111 -36.58 -28.59 -17.07
CA GLU A 111 -36.74 -30.00 -16.79
C GLU A 111 -35.64 -30.45 -15.85
N THR A 112 -36.01 -30.83 -14.64
CA THR A 112 -35.15 -31.50 -13.72
C THR A 112 -34.87 -32.89 -14.29
N LEU A 113 -33.93 -33.00 -15.22
CA LEU A 113 -33.39 -34.28 -15.66
C LEU A 113 -32.75 -34.93 -14.43
N MET A 114 -33.60 -35.61 -13.64
CA MET A 114 -33.20 -36.64 -12.69
C MET A 114 -32.50 -37.73 -13.51
N LEU A 115 -31.26 -37.48 -13.91
CA LEU A 115 -30.42 -38.51 -14.52
C LEU A 115 -30.10 -39.56 -13.47
N ARG A 116 -31.09 -40.41 -13.23
CA ARG A 116 -30.92 -41.75 -12.64
C ARG A 116 -30.13 -42.58 -13.64
N GLY A 117 -28.80 -42.54 -13.54
CA GLY A 117 -28.00 -43.48 -14.33
C GLY A 117 -26.59 -42.99 -14.57
N THR A 118 -25.74 -43.92 -14.91
CA THR A 118 -24.33 -43.77 -15.27
C THR A 118 -24.10 -42.85 -16.50
N GLU A 119 -25.12 -42.53 -17.26
CA GLU A 119 -25.03 -41.65 -18.45
C GLU A 119 -24.87 -40.18 -18.10
N GLY A 120 -25.40 -39.69 -16.98
CA GLY A 120 -25.23 -38.29 -16.56
C GLY A 120 -23.79 -37.91 -16.21
N ARG A 121 -22.91 -38.90 -16.02
CA ARG A 121 -21.47 -38.63 -15.80
C ARG A 121 -20.69 -38.35 -17.10
N LYS A 122 -21.25 -38.69 -18.27
CA LYS A 122 -20.58 -38.51 -19.58
C LYS A 122 -20.47 -37.04 -20.02
N TYR A 123 -21.31 -36.17 -19.51
CA TYR A 123 -21.35 -34.74 -19.91
C TYR A 123 -20.65 -33.77 -18.93
N ARG A 124 -19.95 -34.29 -17.90
CA ARG A 124 -19.15 -33.43 -17.03
C ARG A 124 -17.89 -33.01 -17.77
N ILE A 125 -17.79 -31.72 -18.08
CA ILE A 125 -16.57 -31.09 -18.54
C ILE A 125 -15.51 -31.28 -17.46
N ARG A 126 -14.36 -31.82 -17.81
CA ARG A 126 -13.19 -31.94 -16.92
C ARG A 126 -12.14 -30.99 -17.45
N PRO A 127 -11.93 -29.82 -16.82
CA PRO A 127 -10.90 -28.90 -17.23
C PRO A 127 -9.51 -29.54 -17.10
N ASP A 128 -8.62 -29.30 -18.07
CA ASP A 128 -7.21 -29.68 -18.02
C ASP A 128 -6.40 -28.49 -17.49
N PHE A 129 -6.30 -28.37 -16.17
CA PHE A 129 -5.62 -27.26 -15.54
C PHE A 129 -4.10 -27.40 -15.64
N LYS A 130 -3.44 -26.40 -16.24
CA LYS A 130 -1.99 -26.23 -16.34
C LYS A 130 -1.56 -24.97 -15.62
N GLU A 131 -0.37 -24.99 -15.03
CA GLU A 131 0.21 -23.82 -14.40
C GLU A 131 0.61 -22.79 -15.47
N ASP A 132 -0.02 -21.60 -15.40
CA ASP A 132 0.28 -20.47 -16.29
C ASP A 132 1.07 -19.41 -15.49
N PRO A 133 2.33 -19.12 -15.89
CA PRO A 133 3.15 -18.12 -15.21
C PRO A 133 2.53 -16.72 -15.22
N SER A 134 1.74 -16.37 -16.25
CA SER A 134 1.10 -15.04 -16.37
C SER A 134 0.02 -14.85 -15.31
N PHE A 135 -0.70 -15.92 -14.94
CA PHE A 135 -1.76 -15.91 -13.92
C PHE A 135 -1.27 -16.36 -12.55
N LYS A 136 -0.03 -16.87 -12.45
CA LYS A 136 0.54 -17.43 -11.20
C LYS A 136 -0.35 -18.52 -10.57
N ARG A 137 -1.18 -19.19 -11.39
CA ARG A 137 -2.21 -20.19 -11.01
C ARG A 137 -2.38 -21.26 -12.06
N LEU A 138 -3.11 -22.33 -11.66
CA LEU A 138 -3.62 -23.35 -12.58
C LEU A 138 -4.76 -22.75 -13.41
N THR A 139 -4.65 -22.81 -14.73
CA THR A 139 -5.66 -22.29 -15.67
C THR A 139 -5.97 -23.30 -16.79
N ASP A 140 -7.18 -23.19 -17.32
CA ASP A 140 -7.60 -23.88 -18.55
C ASP A 140 -8.15 -22.83 -19.52
N HIS A 141 -7.46 -22.64 -20.65
CA HIS A 141 -7.83 -21.68 -21.69
C HIS A 141 -8.94 -22.17 -22.63
N ASN A 142 -9.35 -23.43 -22.53
CA ASN A 142 -10.42 -23.98 -23.35
C ASN A 142 -11.81 -23.73 -22.76
N HIS A 143 -11.89 -23.30 -21.50
CA HIS A 143 -13.16 -23.19 -20.80
C HIS A 143 -13.23 -21.89 -19.98
N THR A 144 -14.49 -21.47 -19.69
CA THR A 144 -14.78 -20.45 -18.67
C THR A 144 -15.15 -21.12 -17.35
N ALA A 145 -15.01 -20.40 -16.24
CA ALA A 145 -15.53 -20.82 -14.95
C ALA A 145 -16.59 -19.85 -14.44
N VAL A 146 -17.44 -20.33 -13.54
CA VAL A 146 -18.53 -19.55 -12.94
C VAL A 146 -18.44 -19.65 -11.43
N HIS A 147 -18.58 -18.52 -10.76
CA HIS A 147 -18.77 -18.41 -9.33
C HIS A 147 -20.17 -17.90 -9.03
N ILE A 148 -20.87 -18.54 -8.10
CA ILE A 148 -22.20 -18.14 -7.62
C ILE A 148 -22.09 -18.03 -6.09
N PRO A 149 -22.45 -16.87 -5.49
CA PRO A 149 -22.46 -16.73 -4.03
C PRO A 149 -23.35 -17.76 -3.34
N THR A 150 -22.93 -18.27 -2.21
CA THR A 150 -23.65 -19.30 -1.45
C THR A 150 -25.04 -18.86 -1.01
N ASP A 151 -25.22 -17.57 -0.74
CA ASP A 151 -26.50 -16.97 -0.31
C ASP A 151 -27.58 -16.98 -1.40
N ILE A 152 -27.17 -17.12 -2.68
CA ILE A 152 -28.04 -17.00 -3.85
C ILE A 152 -28.35 -18.37 -4.49
N TYR A 153 -27.50 -19.37 -4.22
CA TYR A 153 -27.59 -20.68 -4.82
C TYR A 153 -28.75 -21.51 -4.21
N ASP A 154 -29.95 -21.35 -4.76
CA ASP A 154 -31.13 -22.14 -4.38
C ASP A 154 -31.94 -22.61 -5.61
N GLY A 155 -31.27 -23.00 -6.69
CA GLY A 155 -31.92 -23.51 -7.89
C GLY A 155 -32.87 -22.53 -8.58
N SER A 156 -32.65 -21.24 -8.34
CA SER A 156 -33.45 -20.15 -8.92
C SER A 156 -33.45 -20.24 -10.44
N THR A 157 -34.63 -20.17 -11.04
CA THR A 157 -34.80 -20.09 -12.51
C THR A 157 -34.06 -18.91 -13.13
N ILE A 158 -33.89 -17.83 -12.37
CA ILE A 158 -33.15 -16.62 -12.80
C ILE A 158 -31.68 -16.98 -13.02
N VAL A 159 -31.04 -17.62 -12.02
CA VAL A 159 -29.62 -18.02 -12.11
C VAL A 159 -29.40 -19.05 -13.22
N LEU A 160 -30.33 -19.99 -13.42
CA LEU A 160 -30.24 -20.99 -14.48
C LEU A 160 -30.33 -20.35 -15.87
N ASN A 161 -31.20 -19.36 -16.06
CA ASN A 161 -31.26 -18.60 -17.31
C ASN A 161 -29.98 -17.81 -17.54
N GLU A 162 -29.43 -17.19 -16.51
CA GLU A 162 -28.16 -16.46 -16.62
C GLU A 162 -26.98 -17.36 -16.97
N LEU A 163 -26.90 -18.55 -16.38
CA LEU A 163 -25.89 -19.54 -16.76
C LEU A 163 -25.97 -19.88 -18.25
N ASN A 164 -27.18 -20.04 -18.78
CA ASN A 164 -27.37 -20.41 -20.19
C ASN A 164 -26.97 -19.31 -21.17
N TRP A 165 -27.47 -18.07 -21.00
CA TRP A 165 -27.16 -17.04 -21.98
C TRP A 165 -25.69 -16.55 -21.85
N THR A 166 -25.12 -16.55 -20.67
CA THR A 166 -23.71 -16.14 -20.47
C THR A 166 -22.73 -17.17 -21.00
N GLU A 167 -23.11 -18.43 -21.24
CA GLU A 167 -22.26 -19.45 -21.84
C GLU A 167 -21.71 -19.01 -23.20
N ALA A 168 -22.53 -18.31 -24.00
CA ALA A 168 -22.13 -17.80 -25.30
C ALA A 168 -20.96 -16.79 -25.24
N LEU A 169 -20.67 -16.17 -24.10
CA LEU A 169 -19.53 -15.28 -23.91
C LEU A 169 -18.20 -16.01 -24.01
N GLU A 170 -18.16 -17.32 -23.81
CA GLU A 170 -16.92 -18.11 -23.85
C GLU A 170 -16.17 -17.95 -25.18
N GLU A 171 -16.87 -17.96 -26.30
CA GLU A 171 -16.27 -17.78 -27.63
C GLU A 171 -15.67 -16.38 -27.82
N VAL A 172 -16.30 -15.35 -27.24
CA VAL A 172 -15.82 -13.98 -27.33
C VAL A 172 -14.58 -13.78 -26.45
N PHE A 173 -14.54 -14.37 -25.25
CA PHE A 173 -13.39 -14.39 -24.38
C PHE A 173 -12.18 -15.02 -25.05
N LYS A 174 -12.35 -16.19 -25.67
CA LYS A 174 -11.28 -16.89 -26.40
C LYS A 174 -10.76 -16.05 -27.55
N LYS A 175 -11.65 -15.48 -28.36
CA LYS A 175 -11.27 -14.63 -29.50
C LYS A 175 -10.50 -13.40 -29.08
N ASN A 176 -10.90 -12.75 -28.00
CA ASN A 176 -10.12 -11.63 -27.45
C ASN A 176 -8.70 -12.03 -27.06
N ARG A 177 -8.53 -13.23 -26.47
CA ARG A 177 -7.20 -13.74 -26.11
C ARG A 177 -6.39 -14.18 -27.33
N GLU A 178 -7.04 -14.65 -28.40
CA GLU A 178 -6.35 -14.90 -29.67
C GLU A 178 -5.86 -13.60 -30.30
N ASP A 179 -6.68 -12.54 -30.25
CA ASP A 179 -6.33 -11.19 -30.74
C ASP A 179 -5.20 -10.56 -29.90
N ASP A 180 -5.20 -10.81 -28.57
CA ASP A 180 -4.19 -10.31 -27.64
C ASP A 180 -3.84 -11.37 -26.58
N PRO A 181 -2.77 -12.18 -26.78
CA PRO A 181 -2.36 -13.23 -25.83
C PRO A 181 -1.92 -12.72 -24.46
N THR A 182 -1.70 -11.41 -24.30
CA THR A 182 -1.31 -10.79 -23.02
C THR A 182 -2.50 -10.40 -22.14
N LEU A 183 -3.73 -10.64 -22.58
CA LEU A 183 -4.95 -10.41 -21.77
C LEU A 183 -4.95 -11.30 -20.52
N LEU A 184 -5.23 -10.69 -19.37
CA LEU A 184 -5.41 -11.36 -18.09
C LEU A 184 -6.89 -11.74 -17.87
N TRP A 185 -7.38 -11.65 -16.63
CA TRP A 185 -8.77 -12.02 -16.35
C TRP A 185 -9.76 -11.16 -17.14
N GLN A 186 -10.71 -11.83 -17.78
CA GLN A 186 -11.89 -11.25 -18.39
C GLN A 186 -13.10 -11.77 -17.63
N VAL A 187 -13.90 -10.89 -17.06
CA VAL A 187 -14.93 -11.24 -16.09
C VAL A 187 -16.25 -10.57 -16.46
N PHE A 188 -17.34 -11.31 -16.37
CA PHE A 188 -18.70 -10.77 -16.34
C PHE A 188 -19.30 -10.97 -14.95
N GLY A 189 -19.66 -9.88 -14.27
CA GLY A 189 -20.41 -9.88 -13.03
C GLY A 189 -21.86 -9.54 -13.28
N SER A 190 -22.77 -10.46 -12.96
CA SER A 190 -24.19 -10.24 -13.11
C SER A 190 -24.80 -9.42 -11.97
N ALA A 191 -25.88 -8.72 -12.22
CA ALA A 191 -26.69 -8.03 -11.21
C ALA A 191 -27.29 -9.00 -10.17
N THR A 192 -27.44 -10.26 -10.48
CA THR A 192 -27.89 -11.30 -9.55
C THR A 192 -26.76 -11.87 -8.67
N GLY A 193 -25.50 -11.56 -8.99
CA GLY A 193 -24.30 -11.99 -8.23
C GLY A 193 -23.52 -13.13 -8.88
N LEU A 194 -23.95 -13.66 -10.04
CA LEU A 194 -23.16 -14.63 -10.79
C LEU A 194 -21.92 -13.96 -11.38
N ALA A 195 -20.74 -14.57 -11.23
CA ALA A 195 -19.50 -14.15 -11.90
C ALA A 195 -19.04 -15.24 -12.87
N ARG A 196 -18.93 -14.89 -14.17
CA ARG A 196 -18.30 -15.75 -15.19
C ARG A 196 -16.95 -15.17 -15.56
N TYR A 197 -15.90 -15.97 -15.49
CA TYR A 197 -14.53 -15.50 -15.74
C TYR A 197 -13.75 -16.43 -16.65
N TYR A 198 -12.80 -15.87 -17.37
CA TYR A 198 -11.93 -16.55 -18.33
C TYR A 198 -10.47 -16.11 -18.14
N PRO A 199 -9.51 -17.05 -18.19
CA PRO A 199 -9.65 -18.48 -18.37
C PRO A 199 -10.26 -19.20 -17.16
N ALA A 200 -10.69 -20.47 -17.32
CA ALA A 200 -11.17 -21.23 -16.17
C ALA A 200 -10.01 -21.48 -15.20
N SER A 201 -10.27 -21.29 -13.90
CA SER A 201 -9.31 -21.56 -12.83
C SER A 201 -10.07 -22.07 -11.59
N PRO A 202 -9.50 -22.96 -10.79
CA PRO A 202 -10.13 -23.35 -9.53
C PRO A 202 -10.34 -22.15 -8.64
N TRP A 203 -11.58 -21.91 -8.18
CA TRP A 203 -11.90 -20.75 -7.34
C TRP A 203 -11.12 -20.75 -6.03
N MET A 204 -11.09 -21.88 -5.33
CA MET A 204 -10.30 -22.08 -4.12
C MET A 204 -9.23 -23.13 -4.35
N ASP A 205 -7.97 -22.84 -4.06
CA ASP A 205 -6.93 -23.86 -4.02
C ASP A 205 -7.00 -24.59 -2.66
N ALA A 206 -7.61 -25.76 -2.68
CA ALA A 206 -7.76 -26.63 -1.49
C ALA A 206 -6.41 -26.97 -0.82
N ARG A 207 -5.29 -26.81 -1.52
CA ARG A 207 -3.94 -27.04 -0.98
C ARG A 207 -3.49 -25.89 -0.07
N LYS A 208 -4.03 -24.69 -0.29
CA LYS A 208 -3.64 -23.47 0.46
C LYS A 208 -4.60 -23.15 1.61
N THR A 209 -5.92 -23.42 1.45
CA THR A 209 -6.93 -23.04 2.46
C THR A 209 -8.05 -24.09 2.54
N PRO A 210 -7.88 -25.15 3.34
CA PRO A 210 -8.81 -26.31 3.32
C PRO A 210 -10.20 -26.11 3.97
N SER A 211 -10.50 -25.00 4.65
CA SER A 211 -11.75 -24.87 5.44
C SER A 211 -12.37 -23.47 5.53
N LYS A 212 -12.13 -22.60 4.56
CA LYS A 212 -12.69 -21.22 4.59
C LYS A 212 -14.10 -21.21 3.95
N ILE A 213 -15.06 -20.58 4.64
CA ILE A 213 -16.38 -20.28 4.07
C ILE A 213 -16.19 -19.23 2.96
N ASP A 214 -16.72 -19.49 1.78
CA ASP A 214 -16.70 -18.55 0.67
C ASP A 214 -17.78 -17.48 0.85
N LEU A 215 -17.35 -16.27 1.13
CA LEU A 215 -18.19 -15.10 1.29
C LEU A 215 -18.09 -14.13 0.10
N TYR A 216 -17.46 -14.56 -0.99
CA TYR A 216 -17.28 -13.70 -2.16
C TYR A 216 -18.63 -13.38 -2.83
N ASP A 217 -18.84 -12.12 -3.13
CA ASP A 217 -19.94 -11.61 -3.96
C ASP A 217 -19.36 -10.60 -4.96
N VAL A 218 -19.50 -10.86 -6.25
CA VAL A 218 -18.97 -10.01 -7.32
C VAL A 218 -19.50 -8.58 -7.25
N ARG A 219 -20.73 -8.38 -6.79
CA ARG A 219 -21.40 -7.07 -6.68
C ARG A 219 -20.76 -6.16 -5.61
N ARG A 220 -19.91 -6.71 -4.72
CA ARG A 220 -19.15 -5.98 -3.70
C ARG A 220 -17.73 -5.66 -4.13
N ARG A 221 -17.33 -6.06 -5.33
CA ARG A 221 -15.98 -5.77 -5.81
C ARG A 221 -15.88 -4.33 -6.30
N PRO A 222 -14.72 -3.65 -6.12
CA PRO A 222 -14.53 -2.26 -6.51
C PRO A 222 -14.93 -2.00 -7.97
N TRP A 223 -14.51 -2.88 -8.87
CA TRP A 223 -14.80 -2.75 -10.30
C TRP A 223 -16.30 -2.88 -10.63
N TYR A 224 -17.02 -3.75 -9.91
CA TYR A 224 -18.47 -3.88 -10.12
C TYR A 224 -19.21 -2.63 -9.62
N ILE A 225 -18.88 -2.16 -8.41
CA ILE A 225 -19.52 -0.97 -7.81
C ILE A 225 -19.34 0.25 -8.71
N GLN A 226 -18.13 0.45 -9.22
CA GLN A 226 -17.80 1.58 -10.10
C GLN A 226 -18.52 1.50 -11.44
N GLY A 227 -18.61 0.31 -12.06
CA GLY A 227 -19.31 0.11 -13.32
C GLY A 227 -20.84 0.14 -13.18
N ALA A 228 -21.39 -0.19 -12.01
CA ALA A 228 -22.83 -0.27 -11.77
C ALA A 228 -23.49 1.06 -11.38
N ALA A 229 -22.75 1.99 -10.78
CA ALA A 229 -23.29 3.27 -10.30
C ALA A 229 -22.25 4.38 -10.28
N SER A 230 -22.67 5.60 -10.60
CA SER A 230 -21.85 6.79 -10.41
C SER A 230 -21.58 7.06 -8.92
N PRO A 231 -20.52 7.81 -8.57
CA PRO A 231 -20.19 8.14 -7.19
C PRO A 231 -21.36 8.69 -6.36
N LYS A 232 -21.32 8.50 -5.06
CA LYS A 232 -22.47 8.72 -4.17
C LYS A 232 -22.11 9.60 -2.97
N ASP A 233 -23.02 10.51 -2.62
CA ASP A 233 -23.08 11.21 -1.33
C ASP A 233 -24.15 10.53 -0.47
N MET A 234 -23.75 9.64 0.45
CA MET A 234 -24.66 8.80 1.22
C MET A 234 -24.72 9.23 2.69
N LEU A 235 -25.93 9.52 3.18
CA LEU A 235 -26.17 9.67 4.62
C LEU A 235 -26.99 8.50 5.14
N ILE A 236 -26.45 7.80 6.13
CA ILE A 236 -27.14 6.69 6.79
C ILE A 236 -27.81 7.20 8.06
N LEU A 237 -29.13 7.10 8.11
CA LEU A 237 -29.96 7.43 9.26
C LEU A 237 -30.33 6.16 10.02
N VAL A 238 -29.89 6.05 11.25
CA VAL A 238 -30.16 4.90 12.13
C VAL A 238 -31.20 5.28 13.19
N ASP A 239 -32.32 4.59 13.19
CA ASP A 239 -33.28 4.70 14.28
C ASP A 239 -32.70 4.10 15.56
N ALA A 240 -32.66 4.88 16.62
CA ALA A 240 -32.19 4.51 17.96
C ALA A 240 -33.29 4.70 19.01
N SER A 241 -34.54 4.54 18.63
CA SER A 241 -35.71 4.60 19.52
C SER A 241 -35.81 3.36 20.42
N GLY A 242 -36.68 3.40 21.41
CA GLY A 242 -36.87 2.27 22.31
C GLY A 242 -37.42 1.00 21.63
N SER A 243 -38.16 1.15 20.53
CA SER A 243 -38.79 0.03 19.79
C SER A 243 -37.74 -0.87 19.13
N VAL A 244 -36.61 -0.31 18.63
CA VAL A 244 -35.54 -1.06 17.98
C VAL A 244 -34.58 -1.76 18.97
N SER A 245 -34.91 -1.80 20.26
CA SER A 245 -34.03 -2.40 21.28
C SER A 245 -33.81 -3.91 21.06
N GLY A 246 -32.70 -4.44 21.57
CA GLY A 246 -32.38 -5.89 21.55
C GLY A 246 -31.86 -6.36 20.20
N LEU A 247 -32.47 -7.46 19.68
CA LEU A 247 -32.04 -8.11 18.44
C LEU A 247 -32.16 -7.19 17.21
N THR A 248 -33.21 -6.38 17.12
CA THR A 248 -33.42 -5.43 16.03
C THR A 248 -32.25 -4.45 15.94
N LEU A 249 -31.78 -3.90 17.06
CA LEU A 249 -30.64 -3.00 17.07
C LEU A 249 -29.34 -3.71 16.63
N LYS A 250 -29.15 -4.97 17.00
CA LYS A 250 -28.01 -5.78 16.54
C LYS A 250 -28.06 -5.95 15.02
N LEU A 251 -29.24 -6.28 14.46
CA LEU A 251 -29.45 -6.39 13.02
C LEU A 251 -29.18 -5.06 12.30
N ILE A 252 -29.66 -3.94 12.85
CA ILE A 252 -29.42 -2.61 12.27
C ILE A 252 -27.92 -2.30 12.25
N ARG A 253 -27.20 -2.52 13.35
CA ARG A 253 -25.76 -2.27 13.42
C ARG A 253 -24.99 -3.10 12.37
N THR A 254 -25.31 -4.39 12.25
CA THR A 254 -24.72 -5.26 11.25
C THR A 254 -25.09 -4.82 9.84
N SER A 255 -26.34 -4.41 9.60
CA SER A 255 -26.78 -3.92 8.28
C SER A 255 -26.06 -2.64 7.86
N VAL A 256 -25.84 -1.72 8.79
CA VAL A 256 -25.07 -0.49 8.52
C VAL A 256 -23.60 -0.84 8.22
N SER A 257 -23.01 -1.75 8.97
CA SER A 257 -21.64 -2.20 8.71
C SER A 257 -21.49 -2.84 7.33
N GLU A 258 -22.44 -3.69 6.93
CA GLU A 258 -22.48 -4.32 5.60
C GLU A 258 -22.79 -3.30 4.49
N MET A 259 -23.61 -2.27 4.77
CA MET A 259 -23.89 -1.18 3.82
C MET A 259 -22.61 -0.36 3.53
N LEU A 260 -21.79 -0.09 4.54
CA LEU A 260 -20.53 0.64 4.36
C LEU A 260 -19.57 -0.09 3.43
N GLU A 261 -19.62 -1.43 3.37
CA GLU A 261 -18.80 -2.24 2.45
C GLU A 261 -19.23 -2.15 0.98
N THR A 262 -20.42 -1.61 0.70
CA THR A 262 -20.89 -1.38 -0.68
C THR A 262 -20.41 -0.06 -1.27
N LEU A 263 -19.60 0.70 -0.55
CA LEU A 263 -19.08 2.01 -0.94
C LEU A 263 -17.63 1.91 -1.42
N SER A 264 -17.34 2.66 -2.48
CA SER A 264 -15.98 2.84 -3.00
C SER A 264 -15.29 4.06 -2.35
N ASP A 265 -13.99 4.19 -2.60
CA ASP A 265 -13.20 5.34 -2.12
C ASP A 265 -13.61 6.68 -2.77
N ASP A 266 -14.37 6.65 -3.86
CA ASP A 266 -14.90 7.83 -4.52
C ASP A 266 -16.23 8.31 -3.92
N ASP A 267 -16.83 7.50 -3.05
CA ASP A 267 -18.07 7.82 -2.35
C ASP A 267 -17.81 8.58 -1.06
N TYR A 268 -18.80 9.36 -0.64
CA TYR A 268 -18.79 10.08 0.63
C TYR A 268 -19.93 9.62 1.51
N VAL A 269 -19.66 9.41 2.79
CA VAL A 269 -20.61 8.83 3.73
C VAL A 269 -20.53 9.47 5.09
N ASN A 270 -21.65 9.51 5.80
CA ASN A 270 -21.72 9.70 7.26
C ASN A 270 -22.85 8.84 7.84
N VAL A 271 -22.73 8.48 9.11
CA VAL A 271 -23.72 7.70 9.84
C VAL A 271 -24.21 8.53 11.02
N VAL A 272 -25.53 8.69 11.11
CA VAL A 272 -26.19 9.50 12.15
C VAL A 272 -27.30 8.68 12.78
N TYR A 273 -27.42 8.70 14.07
CA TYR A 273 -28.56 8.08 14.75
C TYR A 273 -29.52 9.11 15.32
N PHE A 274 -30.78 8.76 15.31
CA PHE A 274 -31.82 9.66 15.77
C PHE A 274 -32.84 8.94 16.68
N ASN A 275 -33.37 9.69 17.61
CA ASN A 275 -34.52 9.36 18.42
C ASN A 275 -35.29 10.68 18.70
N THR A 276 -35.48 11.09 19.93
CA THR A 276 -35.94 12.44 20.32
C THR A 276 -34.91 13.51 19.94
N ARG A 277 -33.63 13.14 19.80
CA ARG A 277 -32.51 13.99 19.40
C ARG A 277 -31.77 13.34 18.26
N VAL A 278 -31.02 14.13 17.52
CA VAL A 278 -30.13 13.63 16.46
C VAL A 278 -28.67 13.77 16.91
N LYS A 279 -27.86 12.76 16.68
CA LYS A 279 -26.43 12.77 17.01
C LYS A 279 -25.64 12.04 15.92
N GLU A 280 -24.45 12.55 15.65
CA GLU A 280 -23.47 11.84 14.86
C GLU A 280 -22.95 10.61 15.62
N THR A 281 -22.63 9.53 14.92
CA THR A 281 -22.09 8.31 15.53
C THR A 281 -20.62 8.43 15.87
N ALA A 282 -19.86 9.11 15.02
CA ALA A 282 -18.43 9.35 15.14
C ALA A 282 -18.14 10.86 15.28
N CYS A 283 -16.88 11.24 15.14
CA CYS A 283 -16.43 12.64 15.23
C CYS A 283 -16.75 13.49 13.97
N PHE A 284 -17.38 12.92 12.95
CA PHE A 284 -17.58 13.59 11.66
C PHE A 284 -18.83 14.49 11.67
N ASN A 285 -18.63 15.79 11.47
CA ASN A 285 -19.70 16.78 11.36
C ASN A 285 -20.30 16.89 9.94
N HIS A 286 -19.68 16.22 8.95
CA HIS A 286 -20.08 16.25 7.55
C HIS A 286 -19.81 14.89 6.92
N LEU A 287 -20.21 14.71 5.66
CA LEU A 287 -19.88 13.54 4.88
C LEU A 287 -18.37 13.45 4.70
N VAL A 288 -17.81 12.26 4.94
CA VAL A 288 -16.39 11.96 4.76
C VAL A 288 -16.23 10.91 3.67
N GLN A 289 -15.06 10.87 3.06
CA GLN A 289 -14.72 9.86 2.06
C GLN A 289 -14.84 8.45 2.65
N ALA A 290 -15.42 7.51 1.88
CA ALA A 290 -15.62 6.13 2.29
C ALA A 290 -14.36 5.27 2.13
N ASN A 291 -13.20 5.78 2.56
CA ASN A 291 -11.96 5.01 2.60
C ASN A 291 -11.97 3.99 3.74
N VAL A 292 -11.06 3.03 3.70
CA VAL A 292 -10.98 1.92 4.67
C VAL A 292 -10.95 2.40 6.12
N ARG A 293 -10.18 3.47 6.41
CA ARG A 293 -10.02 4.01 7.76
C ARG A 293 -11.31 4.66 8.29
N ASN A 294 -11.93 5.51 7.47
CA ASN A 294 -13.18 6.17 7.84
C ASN A 294 -14.33 5.16 7.97
N LYS A 295 -14.40 4.16 7.09
CA LYS A 295 -15.36 3.05 7.21
C LYS A 295 -15.16 2.26 8.50
N LYS A 296 -13.93 1.94 8.88
CA LYS A 296 -13.61 1.26 10.13
C LYS A 296 -14.08 2.07 11.35
N LEU A 297 -13.72 3.37 11.41
CA LEU A 297 -14.14 4.26 12.50
C LEU A 297 -15.67 4.36 12.61
N LEU A 298 -16.37 4.47 11.48
CA LEU A 298 -17.84 4.50 11.45
C LEU A 298 -18.45 3.18 11.93
N LYS A 299 -17.91 2.03 11.51
CA LYS A 299 -18.37 0.70 11.97
C LYS A 299 -18.21 0.54 13.48
N ASP A 300 -17.04 0.92 14.03
CA ASP A 300 -16.76 0.85 15.46
C ASP A 300 -17.69 1.78 16.24
N ALA A 301 -17.93 3.00 15.73
CA ALA A 301 -18.85 3.96 16.35
C ALA A 301 -20.31 3.48 16.33
N VAL A 302 -20.75 2.82 15.26
CA VAL A 302 -22.10 2.25 15.14
C VAL A 302 -22.37 1.18 16.21
N GLN A 303 -21.37 0.41 16.63
CA GLN A 303 -21.54 -0.59 17.70
C GLN A 303 -21.91 0.04 19.06
N ASN A 304 -21.61 1.32 19.25
CA ASN A 304 -21.87 2.05 20.49
C ASN A 304 -23.29 2.70 20.55
N ILE A 305 -24.08 2.63 19.46
CA ILE A 305 -25.43 3.19 19.44
C ILE A 305 -26.31 2.46 20.49
N THR A 306 -27.03 3.19 21.30
CA THR A 306 -27.97 2.63 22.28
C THR A 306 -29.38 3.07 22.00
N ALA A 307 -30.34 2.11 22.03
CA ALA A 307 -31.76 2.39 21.80
C ALA A 307 -32.42 3.03 23.03
N LYS A 308 -32.94 4.26 22.85
CA LYS A 308 -33.67 5.00 23.91
C LYS A 308 -34.59 6.06 23.30
N GLY A 309 -35.72 6.32 23.95
CA GLY A 309 -36.62 7.41 23.56
C GLY A 309 -37.61 7.06 22.47
N ILE A 310 -38.20 8.08 21.86
CA ILE A 310 -39.25 7.98 20.83
C ILE A 310 -38.66 8.41 19.48
N THR A 311 -39.08 7.76 18.40
CA THR A 311 -38.69 8.06 17.02
C THR A 311 -39.18 9.44 16.58
N ASN A 312 -38.34 10.24 15.98
CA ASN A 312 -38.68 11.52 15.36
C ASN A 312 -38.06 11.66 13.98
N TYR A 313 -38.75 11.20 12.94
CA TYR A 313 -38.32 11.25 11.55
C TYR A 313 -38.09 12.68 11.05
N THR A 314 -38.91 13.64 11.48
CA THR A 314 -38.79 15.03 11.04
C THR A 314 -37.42 15.61 11.38
N LYS A 315 -36.94 15.42 12.62
CA LYS A 315 -35.58 15.87 13.01
C LYS A 315 -34.48 15.13 12.30
N GLY A 316 -34.60 13.80 12.13
CA GLY A 316 -33.66 12.98 11.41
C GLY A 316 -33.46 13.43 9.95
N PHE A 317 -34.55 13.61 9.23
CA PHE A 317 -34.52 14.10 7.85
C PHE A 317 -34.04 15.55 7.74
N GLU A 318 -34.46 16.45 8.64
CA GLU A 318 -33.98 17.83 8.63
C GLU A 318 -32.45 17.90 8.76
N PHE A 319 -31.88 17.09 9.65
CA PHE A 319 -30.46 16.99 9.83
C PHE A 319 -29.78 16.41 8.58
N ALA A 320 -30.34 15.34 7.99
CA ALA A 320 -29.83 14.69 6.80
C ALA A 320 -29.78 15.65 5.60
N PHE A 321 -30.88 16.37 5.33
CA PHE A 321 -30.92 17.35 4.24
C PHE A 321 -29.94 18.49 4.46
N ARG A 322 -29.73 18.92 5.69
CA ARG A 322 -28.77 19.97 6.04
C ARG A 322 -27.33 19.50 5.74
N GLN A 323 -26.98 18.29 6.14
CA GLN A 323 -25.68 17.72 5.80
C GLN A 323 -25.48 17.57 4.29
N LEU A 324 -26.46 17.03 3.57
CA LEU A 324 -26.41 16.88 2.10
C LEU A 324 -26.44 18.20 1.33
N SER A 325 -26.82 19.31 1.95
CA SER A 325 -26.88 20.64 1.31
C SER A 325 -25.71 21.55 1.65
N ALA A 326 -24.84 21.17 2.57
CA ALA A 326 -23.67 21.98 2.95
C ALA A 326 -22.75 22.23 1.74
N THR A 327 -22.32 23.46 1.46
CA THR A 327 -21.63 23.86 0.22
C THR A 327 -20.13 23.91 0.31
N ASN A 328 -19.55 23.97 1.51
CA ASN A 328 -18.12 24.18 1.73
C ASN A 328 -17.36 22.91 2.14
N VAL A 329 -17.83 21.75 1.73
CA VAL A 329 -17.26 20.45 2.12
C VAL A 329 -17.02 19.61 0.88
N SER A 330 -15.91 18.86 0.84
CA SER A 330 -15.62 17.91 -0.25
C SER A 330 -16.68 16.82 -0.32
N ARG A 331 -17.09 16.46 -1.52
CA ARG A 331 -18.14 15.47 -1.81
C ARG A 331 -17.97 14.85 -3.18
N ALA A 332 -18.69 13.75 -3.41
CA ALA A 332 -18.82 13.17 -4.73
C ALA A 332 -19.58 14.09 -5.71
N ASN A 333 -20.47 14.96 -5.21
CA ASN A 333 -21.33 15.87 -5.98
C ASN A 333 -22.17 15.15 -7.04
N CYS A 334 -22.49 13.91 -6.78
CA CYS A 334 -23.31 13.08 -7.65
C CYS A 334 -24.49 12.49 -6.87
N ASN A 335 -24.82 11.24 -7.00
CA ASN A 335 -26.00 10.61 -6.37
C ASN A 335 -26.18 10.97 -4.89
N LYS A 336 -27.13 11.83 -4.55
CA LYS A 336 -27.45 12.17 -3.16
C LYS A 336 -28.46 11.18 -2.60
N ILE A 337 -28.08 10.49 -1.51
CA ILE A 337 -28.83 9.35 -0.99
C ILE A 337 -29.00 9.45 0.53
N ILE A 338 -30.20 9.13 1.00
CA ILE A 338 -30.49 8.86 2.41
C ILE A 338 -30.87 7.39 2.55
N MET A 339 -30.18 6.67 3.44
CA MET A 339 -30.48 5.29 3.83
C MET A 339 -31.09 5.28 5.21
N LEU A 340 -32.35 4.93 5.35
CA LEU A 340 -33.08 4.91 6.64
C LEU A 340 -33.20 3.47 7.13
N PHE A 341 -32.67 3.16 8.29
CA PHE A 341 -32.82 1.90 9.01
C PHE A 341 -33.73 2.08 10.22
N THR A 342 -34.89 1.40 10.26
CA THR A 342 -35.89 1.49 11.31
C THR A 342 -36.68 0.18 11.39
N ASP A 343 -37.45 -0.03 12.43
CA ASP A 343 -38.38 -1.15 12.56
C ASP A 343 -39.76 -0.87 11.97
N GLY A 344 -40.11 0.39 11.74
CA GLY A 344 -41.40 0.81 11.20
C GLY A 344 -41.74 2.21 11.68
N GLY A 345 -42.91 2.69 11.38
CA GLY A 345 -43.28 4.02 11.83
C GLY A 345 -44.72 4.40 11.53
N GLU A 346 -45.31 5.19 12.40
CA GLU A 346 -46.70 5.69 12.28
C GLU A 346 -46.79 6.93 11.37
N GLU A 347 -45.70 7.72 11.23
CA GLU A 347 -45.70 9.02 10.56
C GLU A 347 -44.96 8.95 9.20
N ARG A 348 -45.54 9.53 8.15
CA ARG A 348 -44.95 9.63 6.80
C ARG A 348 -43.91 10.73 6.64
N ALA A 349 -43.64 11.56 7.62
CA ALA A 349 -42.78 12.74 7.54
C ALA A 349 -42.97 13.61 6.28
N GLN A 350 -44.22 13.66 5.72
CA GLN A 350 -44.52 14.26 4.45
C GLN A 350 -44.15 15.74 4.36
N ALA A 351 -44.42 16.51 5.42
CA ALA A 351 -44.17 17.95 5.42
C ALA A 351 -42.68 18.29 5.26
N ILE A 352 -41.81 17.56 5.92
CA ILE A 352 -40.36 17.78 5.84
C ILE A 352 -39.80 17.34 4.49
N LEU A 353 -40.27 16.22 3.94
CA LEU A 353 -39.87 15.73 2.63
C LEU A 353 -40.31 16.66 1.50
N GLN A 354 -41.53 17.24 1.58
CA GLN A 354 -41.98 18.26 0.64
C GLN A 354 -41.20 19.55 0.73
N LYS A 355 -40.77 19.96 1.97
CA LYS A 355 -40.00 21.18 2.17
C LYS A 355 -38.57 21.08 1.59
N TYR A 356 -37.87 19.99 1.80
CA TYR A 356 -36.45 19.86 1.44
C TYR A 356 -36.16 19.05 0.18
N ASN A 357 -37.12 18.23 -0.30
CA ASN A 357 -36.93 17.34 -1.46
C ASN A 357 -38.10 17.44 -2.45
N ALA A 358 -38.63 18.64 -2.66
CA ALA A 358 -39.71 18.85 -3.61
C ALA A 358 -39.33 18.46 -5.05
N ASP A 359 -38.10 18.73 -5.44
CA ASP A 359 -37.49 18.39 -6.73
C ASP A 359 -37.06 16.91 -6.86
N LYS A 360 -37.13 16.14 -5.76
CA LYS A 360 -36.78 14.72 -5.69
C LYS A 360 -35.35 14.41 -6.18
N LYS A 361 -34.40 15.32 -5.92
CA LYS A 361 -32.99 15.13 -6.24
C LYS A 361 -32.31 14.20 -5.25
N VAL A 362 -32.75 14.14 -4.00
CA VAL A 362 -32.24 13.19 -2.99
C VAL A 362 -33.09 11.93 -3.02
N ARG A 363 -32.48 10.78 -3.26
CA ARG A 363 -33.14 9.47 -3.23
C ARG A 363 -33.18 8.94 -1.80
N ILE A 364 -34.31 8.36 -1.41
CA ILE A 364 -34.49 7.83 -0.06
C ILE A 364 -34.77 6.33 -0.15
N PHE A 365 -33.87 5.55 0.44
CA PHE A 365 -34.05 4.10 0.59
C PHE A 365 -34.39 3.82 2.05
N THR A 366 -35.37 2.94 2.27
CA THR A 366 -35.82 2.60 3.61
C THR A 366 -35.72 1.09 3.85
N PHE A 367 -35.21 0.73 5.02
CA PHE A 367 -35.00 -0.65 5.45
C PHE A 367 -35.82 -0.92 6.70
N SER A 368 -36.79 -1.84 6.61
CA SER A 368 -37.52 -2.37 7.77
C SER A 368 -36.72 -3.53 8.35
N VAL A 369 -36.19 -3.36 9.55
CA VAL A 369 -35.27 -4.31 10.16
C VAL A 369 -35.92 -5.05 11.33
N GLY A 370 -35.79 -6.36 11.33
CA GLY A 370 -36.32 -7.25 12.36
C GLY A 370 -37.64 -7.92 12.00
N GLN A 371 -38.08 -8.83 12.87
CA GLN A 371 -39.38 -9.50 12.75
C GLN A 371 -40.37 -8.83 13.69
N HIS A 372 -41.25 -7.99 13.14
CA HIS A 372 -42.23 -7.23 13.87
C HIS A 372 -43.50 -7.04 13.06
N ASN A 373 -44.60 -6.66 13.73
CA ASN A 373 -45.91 -6.42 13.12
C ASN A 373 -46.24 -4.92 12.99
N TYR A 374 -45.24 -4.04 13.02
CA TYR A 374 -45.44 -2.60 12.84
C TYR A 374 -45.87 -2.26 11.42
N ASP A 375 -46.58 -1.12 11.28
CA ASP A 375 -47.01 -0.66 9.95
C ASP A 375 -45.77 -0.22 9.12
N LYS A 376 -45.61 -0.85 7.96
CA LYS A 376 -44.54 -0.60 6.98
C LYS A 376 -44.98 0.43 5.94
N GLY A 377 -46.29 0.72 5.83
CA GLY A 377 -46.86 1.64 4.84
C GLY A 377 -46.22 3.02 4.83
N PRO A 378 -46.02 3.72 5.97
CA PRO A 378 -45.36 5.01 6.03
C PRO A 378 -43.92 5.01 5.47
N ILE A 379 -43.08 4.04 5.85
CA ILE A 379 -41.69 3.96 5.37
C ILE A 379 -41.59 3.54 3.89
N GLN A 380 -42.49 2.67 3.41
CA GLN A 380 -42.61 2.36 2.00
C GLN A 380 -42.98 3.60 1.20
N TRP A 381 -43.95 4.39 1.67
CA TRP A 381 -44.36 5.63 1.03
C TRP A 381 -43.17 6.64 0.98
N MET A 382 -42.39 6.77 2.05
CA MET A 382 -41.21 7.65 2.07
C MET A 382 -40.23 7.29 0.96
N ALA A 383 -39.90 6.02 0.80
CA ALA A 383 -38.99 5.56 -0.24
C ALA A 383 -39.56 5.77 -1.63
N CYS A 384 -40.80 5.29 -1.88
CA CYS A 384 -41.44 5.35 -3.17
C CYS A 384 -41.71 6.78 -3.65
N SER A 385 -42.05 7.72 -2.76
CA SER A 385 -42.25 9.11 -3.08
C SER A 385 -41.00 9.85 -3.49
N ASN A 386 -39.80 9.37 -3.08
CA ASN A 386 -38.52 10.02 -3.29
C ASN A 386 -37.57 9.22 -4.21
N LYS A 387 -38.08 8.53 -5.24
CA LYS A 387 -37.29 7.79 -6.25
C LYS A 387 -36.36 6.72 -5.70
N GLY A 388 -36.56 6.26 -4.46
CA GLY A 388 -35.86 5.13 -3.85
C GLY A 388 -36.67 3.84 -3.87
N TYR A 389 -36.32 2.95 -2.96
CA TYR A 389 -36.99 1.65 -2.81
C TYR A 389 -37.00 1.25 -1.33
N PHE A 390 -37.91 0.33 -0.98
CA PHE A 390 -38.10 -0.23 0.33
C PHE A 390 -37.63 -1.67 0.38
N TYR A 391 -36.86 -2.02 1.42
CA TYR A 391 -36.36 -3.39 1.65
C TYR A 391 -36.68 -3.87 3.07
N GLU A 392 -36.83 -5.19 3.21
CA GLU A 392 -37.05 -5.82 4.50
C GLU A 392 -35.83 -6.67 4.87
N ILE A 393 -35.36 -6.53 6.11
CA ILE A 393 -34.24 -7.29 6.68
C ILE A 393 -34.73 -8.05 7.91
N PRO A 394 -35.41 -9.21 7.71
CA PRO A 394 -35.99 -9.95 8.82
C PRO A 394 -34.96 -10.77 9.61
N SER A 395 -33.78 -11.04 9.04
CA SER A 395 -32.77 -11.90 9.64
C SER A 395 -31.36 -11.52 9.15
N ILE A 396 -30.34 -12.08 9.79
CA ILE A 396 -28.93 -11.90 9.40
C ILE A 396 -28.67 -12.33 7.96
N GLY A 397 -29.23 -13.46 7.52
CA GLY A 397 -29.06 -13.96 6.14
C GLY A 397 -29.58 -13.02 5.04
N ALA A 398 -30.55 -12.15 5.34
CA ALA A 398 -31.07 -11.18 4.38
C ALA A 398 -30.24 -9.88 4.28
N ILE A 399 -29.32 -9.66 5.22
CA ILE A 399 -28.58 -8.40 5.30
C ILE A 399 -27.74 -8.19 4.04
N ARG A 400 -26.91 -9.15 3.67
CA ARG A 400 -25.94 -9.00 2.56
C ARG A 400 -26.65 -8.80 1.22
N ILE A 401 -27.73 -9.51 0.98
CA ILE A 401 -28.52 -9.40 -0.25
C ILE A 401 -29.16 -8.00 -0.33
N ASN A 402 -29.91 -7.61 0.69
CA ASN A 402 -30.75 -6.41 0.64
C ASN A 402 -29.97 -5.11 0.75
N THR A 403 -28.77 -5.12 1.36
CA THR A 403 -27.94 -3.91 1.50
C THR A 403 -27.24 -3.49 0.21
N GLN A 404 -27.19 -4.30 -0.83
CA GLN A 404 -26.55 -3.97 -2.11
C GLN A 404 -27.55 -3.74 -3.28
N GLU A 405 -28.80 -4.13 -3.13
CA GLU A 405 -29.86 -4.03 -4.16
C GLU A 405 -30.14 -2.58 -4.61
N TYR A 406 -29.80 -1.58 -3.81
CA TYR A 406 -29.98 -0.17 -4.18
C TYR A 406 -29.13 0.24 -5.40
N LEU A 407 -28.03 -0.48 -5.71
CA LEU A 407 -27.18 -0.23 -6.86
C LEU A 407 -27.97 -0.36 -8.18
N ASP A 408 -28.90 -1.31 -8.28
CA ASP A 408 -29.76 -1.48 -9.45
C ASP A 408 -30.64 -0.27 -9.72
N VAL A 409 -31.11 0.38 -8.64
CA VAL A 409 -31.93 1.60 -8.75
C VAL A 409 -31.06 2.78 -9.18
N LEU A 410 -29.82 2.84 -8.74
CA LEU A 410 -28.87 3.90 -9.11
C LEU A 410 -28.40 3.76 -10.56
N GLY A 411 -28.32 2.55 -11.08
CA GLY A 411 -27.92 2.28 -12.46
C GLY A 411 -28.94 2.65 -13.53
N ARG A 412 -30.25 2.82 -13.19
CA ARG A 412 -31.30 3.12 -14.16
C ARG A 412 -31.07 4.37 -15.00
N PRO A 413 -30.58 5.51 -14.46
CA PRO A 413 -30.25 6.68 -15.29
C PRO A 413 -29.15 6.40 -16.31
N MET A 414 -28.18 5.52 -15.98
CA MET A 414 -27.10 5.11 -16.88
C MET A 414 -27.66 4.37 -18.10
N VAL A 415 -28.62 3.46 -17.90
CA VAL A 415 -29.28 2.74 -19.01
C VAL A 415 -29.98 3.70 -19.96
N LEU A 416 -30.61 4.74 -19.43
CA LEU A 416 -31.30 5.76 -20.24
C LEU A 416 -30.32 6.68 -20.99
N ALA A 417 -29.12 6.87 -20.46
CA ALA A 417 -28.08 7.65 -21.10
C ALA A 417 -27.33 6.87 -22.21
N ASP A 418 -27.48 5.56 -22.24
CA ASP A 418 -26.93 4.59 -23.20
C ASP A 418 -25.48 4.90 -23.61
N LYS A 419 -25.27 5.52 -24.78
CA LYS A 419 -23.92 5.79 -25.31
C LYS A 419 -23.04 6.64 -24.39
N GLN A 420 -23.61 7.58 -23.65
CA GLN A 420 -22.85 8.43 -22.73
C GLN A 420 -22.37 7.66 -21.50
N ALA A 421 -23.12 6.65 -21.08
CA ALA A 421 -22.74 5.79 -19.94
C ALA A 421 -21.82 4.62 -20.37
N LYS A 422 -21.66 4.37 -21.67
CA LYS A 422 -20.77 3.35 -22.21
C LYS A 422 -19.35 3.87 -22.46
N GLN A 423 -18.75 4.41 -21.41
CA GLN A 423 -17.35 4.77 -21.40
C GLN A 423 -16.62 3.85 -20.42
N VAL A 424 -15.50 3.27 -20.87
CA VAL A 424 -14.68 2.41 -20.01
C VAL A 424 -14.16 3.24 -18.85
N GLN A 425 -14.46 2.79 -17.63
CA GLN A 425 -13.93 3.36 -16.41
C GLN A 425 -12.90 2.42 -15.81
N TRP A 426 -11.83 2.98 -15.28
CA TRP A 426 -10.76 2.23 -14.65
C TRP A 426 -10.84 2.38 -13.14
N THR A 427 -10.64 1.29 -12.41
CA THR A 427 -10.66 1.30 -10.96
C THR A 427 -9.36 1.83 -10.39
N ASN A 428 -9.40 2.20 -9.11
CA ASN A 428 -8.20 2.32 -8.29
C ASN A 428 -7.49 0.97 -8.18
N VAL A 429 -6.26 0.98 -7.69
CA VAL A 429 -5.51 -0.25 -7.46
C VAL A 429 -6.14 -1.06 -6.33
N TYR A 430 -6.41 -2.34 -6.58
CA TYR A 430 -6.94 -3.26 -5.57
C TYR A 430 -6.36 -4.67 -5.74
N LEU A 431 -6.58 -5.53 -4.76
CA LEU A 431 -6.11 -6.91 -4.81
C LEU A 431 -7.12 -7.79 -5.57
N ASP A 432 -6.61 -8.50 -6.58
CA ASP A 432 -7.44 -9.45 -7.33
C ASP A 432 -7.90 -10.62 -6.45
N ALA A 433 -9.18 -11.01 -6.59
CA ALA A 433 -9.76 -12.14 -5.87
C ALA A 433 -9.17 -13.50 -6.28
N LEU A 434 -8.64 -13.58 -7.50
CA LEU A 434 -8.01 -14.77 -8.06
C LEU A 434 -6.48 -14.79 -7.87
N GLU A 435 -5.95 -14.02 -6.91
CA GLU A 435 -4.52 -14.01 -6.49
C GLU A 435 -3.52 -13.55 -7.56
N LEU A 436 -3.94 -12.80 -8.58
CA LEU A 436 -3.04 -12.21 -9.58
C LEU A 436 -2.09 -11.15 -8.96
N GLY A 437 -2.47 -10.60 -7.83
CA GLY A 437 -1.79 -9.52 -7.14
C GLY A 437 -2.53 -8.20 -7.29
N LEU A 438 -1.79 -7.09 -7.28
CA LEU A 438 -2.38 -5.76 -7.48
C LEU A 438 -2.76 -5.55 -8.94
N VAL A 439 -4.01 -5.16 -9.15
CA VAL A 439 -4.60 -4.92 -10.47
C VAL A 439 -5.37 -3.59 -10.50
N ILE A 440 -5.54 -3.08 -11.69
CA ILE A 440 -6.60 -2.15 -12.05
C ILE A 440 -7.52 -2.85 -13.05
N THR A 441 -8.80 -2.57 -12.99
CA THR A 441 -9.80 -3.19 -13.87
C THR A 441 -10.51 -2.14 -14.68
N GLY A 442 -10.49 -2.32 -16.00
CA GLY A 442 -11.36 -1.57 -16.88
C GLY A 442 -12.77 -2.14 -16.78
N THR A 443 -13.77 -1.27 -16.57
CA THR A 443 -15.17 -1.67 -16.32
C THR A 443 -16.11 -1.03 -17.32
N LEU A 444 -17.13 -1.80 -17.73
CA LEU A 444 -18.17 -1.31 -18.61
C LEU A 444 -19.53 -1.93 -18.24
N PRO A 445 -20.59 -1.13 -18.02
CA PRO A 445 -21.92 -1.66 -17.73
C PRO A 445 -22.53 -2.35 -18.96
N VAL A 446 -23.29 -3.41 -18.70
CA VAL A 446 -24.05 -4.18 -19.71
C VAL A 446 -25.53 -3.92 -19.48
N PHE A 447 -26.23 -3.40 -20.50
CA PHE A 447 -27.59 -2.95 -20.38
C PHE A 447 -28.59 -3.95 -20.94
N ASN A 448 -29.77 -4.03 -20.31
CA ASN A 448 -30.89 -4.78 -20.86
C ASN A 448 -31.59 -3.94 -21.94
N LYS A 449 -31.38 -4.28 -23.21
CA LYS A 449 -31.97 -3.59 -24.37
C LYS A 449 -33.30 -4.17 -24.82
N THR A 450 -33.84 -5.17 -24.14
CA THR A 450 -35.15 -5.74 -24.48
C THR A 450 -36.26 -4.70 -24.31
N LYS A 451 -37.21 -4.71 -25.25
CA LYS A 451 -38.42 -3.87 -25.20
C LYS A 451 -39.55 -4.66 -24.57
N THR A 452 -40.18 -4.10 -23.56
CA THR A 452 -41.42 -4.64 -22.97
C THR A 452 -42.62 -3.96 -23.56
N LYS A 453 -43.62 -4.75 -23.99
CA LYS A 453 -44.91 -4.23 -24.43
C LYS A 453 -45.83 -4.13 -23.22
N ASP A 454 -46.30 -2.93 -22.95
CA ASP A 454 -47.30 -2.70 -21.91
C ASP A 454 -48.65 -2.49 -22.61
N ASP A 455 -49.70 -3.23 -22.20
CA ASP A 455 -51.03 -3.24 -22.87
C ASP A 455 -51.68 -1.86 -22.94
N ARG A 456 -51.19 -0.88 -22.20
CA ARG A 456 -51.78 0.48 -22.13
C ARG A 456 -50.94 1.59 -22.75
N ASN A 457 -49.59 1.43 -22.89
CA ASN A 457 -48.72 2.55 -23.25
C ASN A 457 -47.69 2.30 -24.38
N GLY A 458 -47.75 1.22 -25.12
CA GLY A 458 -46.83 0.93 -26.22
C GLY A 458 -45.52 0.26 -25.79
N GLU A 459 -44.58 0.17 -26.73
CA GLU A 459 -43.27 -0.45 -26.48
C GLU A 459 -42.35 0.46 -25.63
N HIS A 460 -41.81 -0.07 -24.58
CA HIS A 460 -40.91 0.63 -23.71
C HIS A 460 -39.58 -0.11 -23.51
N GLN A 461 -38.47 0.64 -23.54
CA GLN A 461 -37.14 0.10 -23.26
C GLN A 461 -37.02 -0.30 -21.80
N ASN A 462 -36.35 -1.41 -21.53
CA ASN A 462 -35.98 -1.84 -20.20
C ASN A 462 -34.99 -0.85 -19.58
N GLN A 463 -34.95 -0.70 -18.27
CA GLN A 463 -34.10 0.24 -17.55
C GLN A 463 -33.19 -0.48 -16.53
N LEU A 464 -32.90 -1.76 -16.76
CA LEU A 464 -32.07 -2.56 -15.85
C LEU A 464 -30.68 -2.74 -16.42
N ILE A 465 -29.69 -2.76 -15.52
CA ILE A 465 -28.32 -3.25 -15.77
C ILE A 465 -28.35 -4.77 -15.65
N LEU A 466 -27.84 -5.48 -16.66
CA LEU A 466 -27.64 -6.93 -16.61
C LEU A 466 -26.47 -7.29 -15.72
N GLY A 467 -25.47 -6.44 -15.68
CA GLY A 467 -24.24 -6.61 -14.93
C GLY A 467 -23.15 -5.67 -15.42
N VAL A 468 -21.93 -5.98 -15.06
CA VAL A 468 -20.72 -5.23 -15.41
C VAL A 468 -19.71 -6.18 -16.02
N MET A 469 -19.06 -5.77 -17.12
CA MET A 469 -17.87 -6.42 -17.67
C MET A 469 -16.61 -5.84 -17.04
N GLY A 470 -15.61 -6.69 -16.80
CA GLY A 470 -14.30 -6.30 -16.30
C GLY A 470 -13.16 -6.96 -17.07
N ILE A 471 -12.08 -6.22 -17.29
CA ILE A 471 -10.80 -6.75 -17.78
C ILE A 471 -9.69 -6.23 -16.86
N ASP A 472 -8.91 -7.15 -16.31
CA ASP A 472 -7.83 -6.83 -15.38
C ASP A 472 -6.54 -6.50 -16.11
N VAL A 473 -5.81 -5.53 -15.57
CA VAL A 473 -4.45 -5.15 -15.94
C VAL A 473 -3.58 -5.23 -14.69
N SER A 474 -2.52 -6.03 -14.75
CA SER A 474 -1.59 -6.15 -13.63
C SER A 474 -0.69 -4.91 -13.51
N LEU A 475 -0.43 -4.46 -12.30
CA LEU A 475 0.58 -3.42 -12.06
C LEU A 475 1.98 -3.86 -12.52
N ASP A 476 2.28 -5.15 -12.50
CA ASP A 476 3.54 -5.68 -13.00
C ASP A 476 3.71 -5.40 -14.50
N ASP A 477 2.63 -5.47 -15.29
CA ASP A 477 2.68 -5.15 -16.72
C ASP A 477 2.92 -3.65 -16.96
N ILE A 478 2.32 -2.79 -16.14
CA ILE A 478 2.58 -1.34 -16.19
C ILE A 478 4.02 -1.03 -15.79
N LYS A 479 4.55 -1.66 -14.74
CA LYS A 479 5.95 -1.50 -14.30
C LYS A 479 6.97 -1.91 -15.39
N LYS A 480 6.67 -2.93 -16.18
CA LYS A 480 7.52 -3.33 -17.33
C LYS A 480 7.63 -2.24 -18.41
N LEU A 481 6.62 -1.39 -18.55
CA LEU A 481 6.61 -0.27 -19.49
C LEU A 481 7.41 0.95 -18.97
N THR A 482 7.70 0.99 -17.68
CA THR A 482 8.39 2.09 -16.98
C THR A 482 9.65 1.60 -16.25
N PRO A 483 10.66 1.04 -16.96
CA PRO A 483 11.83 0.48 -16.33
C PRO A 483 12.70 1.56 -15.68
N ARG A 484 13.06 1.38 -14.41
CA ARG A 484 13.83 2.35 -13.60
C ARG A 484 15.20 2.70 -14.17
N PHE A 485 15.87 1.74 -14.82
CA PHE A 485 17.21 1.96 -15.35
C PHE A 485 17.27 3.01 -16.48
N THR A 486 16.12 3.48 -16.99
CA THR A 486 16.08 4.54 -18.01
C THR A 486 16.23 5.94 -17.42
N ILE A 487 15.94 6.12 -16.13
CA ILE A 487 15.93 7.42 -15.45
C ILE A 487 17.00 7.53 -14.34
N GLY A 488 17.80 6.50 -14.17
CA GLY A 488 18.83 6.45 -13.14
C GLY A 488 18.38 5.84 -11.81
N PRO A 489 19.34 5.60 -10.89
CA PRO A 489 19.11 4.82 -9.66
C PRO A 489 18.15 5.48 -8.67
N ASN A 490 18.11 6.81 -8.63
CA ASN A 490 17.27 7.59 -7.74
C ASN A 490 16.03 8.17 -8.43
N GLY A 491 15.94 8.03 -9.77
CA GLY A 491 14.75 8.38 -10.53
C GLY A 491 13.65 7.32 -10.45
N TYR A 492 12.39 7.72 -10.51
CA TYR A 492 11.25 6.83 -10.61
C TYR A 492 10.07 7.48 -11.33
N TYR A 493 9.25 6.64 -11.94
CA TYR A 493 7.97 7.03 -12.49
C TYR A 493 6.90 6.90 -11.42
N PHE A 494 5.99 7.84 -11.37
CA PHE A 494 4.76 7.70 -10.61
C PHE A 494 3.56 8.16 -11.42
N ALA A 495 2.40 7.59 -11.13
CA ALA A 495 1.14 7.91 -11.77
C ALA A 495 0.04 7.95 -10.72
N ILE A 496 -0.89 8.88 -10.87
CA ILE A 496 -2.06 9.03 -10.02
C ILE A 496 -3.34 9.03 -10.87
N ASP A 497 -4.44 8.66 -10.25
CA ASP A 497 -5.76 8.82 -10.83
C ASP A 497 -6.29 10.27 -10.67
N PRO A 498 -7.42 10.64 -11.30
CA PRO A 498 -8.00 11.98 -11.16
C PRO A 498 -8.40 12.38 -9.74
N ASN A 499 -8.45 11.42 -8.81
CA ASN A 499 -8.75 11.66 -7.40
C ASN A 499 -7.49 11.74 -6.52
N GLY A 500 -6.30 11.56 -7.11
CA GLY A 500 -5.03 11.63 -6.42
C GLY A 500 -4.58 10.33 -5.76
N TYR A 501 -5.20 9.20 -6.10
CA TYR A 501 -4.75 7.88 -5.68
C TYR A 501 -3.61 7.39 -6.57
N VAL A 502 -2.65 6.72 -5.95
CA VAL A 502 -1.48 6.20 -6.63
C VAL A 502 -1.82 4.97 -7.47
N LEU A 503 -1.49 5.05 -8.76
CA LEU A 503 -1.51 3.93 -9.69
C LEU A 503 -0.13 3.28 -9.80
N LEU A 504 0.93 4.08 -9.87
CA LEU A 504 2.32 3.63 -9.95
C LEU A 504 3.17 4.49 -9.01
N HIS A 505 3.90 3.85 -8.12
CA HIS A 505 4.84 4.50 -7.20
C HIS A 505 5.79 3.46 -6.60
N PRO A 506 7.07 3.79 -6.32
CA PRO A 506 8.01 2.87 -5.67
C PRO A 506 7.51 2.35 -4.32
N ASN A 507 6.80 3.20 -3.56
CA ASN A 507 6.28 2.86 -2.24
C ASN A 507 4.95 2.09 -2.28
N LEU A 508 4.35 1.89 -3.46
CA LEU A 508 3.20 1.01 -3.63
C LEU A 508 3.67 -0.45 -3.74
N GLN A 509 3.99 -1.05 -2.60
CA GLN A 509 4.46 -2.42 -2.47
C GLN A 509 3.79 -3.08 -1.27
N PRO A 510 2.74 -3.88 -1.47
CA PRO A 510 2.16 -4.65 -0.38
C PRO A 510 3.19 -5.67 0.12
N LYS A 511 3.55 -5.60 1.38
CA LYS A 511 4.53 -6.49 2.02
C LYS A 511 4.05 -7.96 2.10
N ASN A 512 2.76 -8.21 1.88
CA ASN A 512 2.19 -9.54 1.95
C ASN A 512 1.13 -9.78 0.86
N PRO A 513 1.26 -10.81 0.00
CA PRO A 513 0.28 -11.16 -1.02
C PRO A 513 -1.05 -11.69 -0.47
N LYS A 514 -1.19 -11.86 0.85
CA LYS A 514 -2.41 -12.37 1.50
C LYS A 514 -3.32 -11.28 2.09
N PHE A 515 -3.13 -10.02 1.75
CA PHE A 515 -4.03 -8.95 2.13
C PHE A 515 -5.44 -9.18 1.59
N GLN A 516 -6.44 -9.03 2.45
CA GLN A 516 -7.84 -9.12 2.00
C GLN A 516 -8.28 -7.85 1.26
N GLU A 517 -7.78 -6.67 1.66
CA GLU A 517 -8.03 -5.41 0.98
C GLU A 517 -6.81 -4.48 1.15
N PRO A 518 -6.07 -4.17 0.07
CA PRO A 518 -5.04 -3.15 0.13
C PRO A 518 -5.70 -1.78 0.35
N VAL A 519 -5.09 -1.00 1.21
CA VAL A 519 -5.50 0.39 1.39
C VAL A 519 -5.21 1.15 0.09
N THR A 520 -6.20 1.86 -0.44
CA THR A 520 -5.99 2.77 -1.57
C THR A 520 -5.06 3.88 -1.10
N LEU A 521 -3.87 3.96 -1.69
CA LEU A 521 -2.81 4.88 -1.26
C LEU A 521 -2.95 6.22 -1.98
N ASP A 522 -3.12 7.30 -1.25
CA ASP A 522 -3.11 8.66 -1.81
C ASP A 522 -1.65 9.11 -2.04
N PHE A 523 -1.42 9.94 -3.07
CA PHE A 523 -0.10 10.46 -3.40
C PHE A 523 0.57 11.18 -2.21
N LEU A 524 -0.22 11.91 -1.41
CA LEU A 524 0.33 12.60 -0.22
C LEU A 524 0.83 11.64 0.87
N ASP A 525 0.33 10.41 0.89
CA ASP A 525 0.78 9.38 1.84
C ASP A 525 1.94 8.56 1.27
N ALA A 526 2.07 8.51 -0.07
CA ALA A 526 3.11 7.76 -0.77
C ALA A 526 4.40 8.55 -0.94
N GLU A 527 4.30 9.87 -1.18
CA GLU A 527 5.41 10.74 -1.51
C GLU A 527 6.08 11.33 -0.25
N LEU A 528 7.32 11.73 -0.41
CA LEU A 528 8.14 12.34 0.64
C LEU A 528 7.47 13.57 1.24
N GLU A 529 7.69 13.80 2.54
CA GLU A 529 7.06 14.91 3.26
C GLU A 529 7.64 16.24 2.80
N ASN A 530 6.81 17.05 2.14
CA ASN A 530 7.11 18.38 1.67
C ASN A 530 5.82 19.14 1.33
N ASP A 531 5.78 20.45 1.56
CA ASP A 531 4.59 21.26 1.26
C ASP A 531 4.28 21.31 -0.25
N ILE A 532 5.29 21.26 -1.10
CA ILE A 532 5.16 21.31 -2.56
C ILE A 532 4.43 20.08 -3.12
N LYS A 533 4.47 18.92 -2.44
CA LYS A 533 3.75 17.73 -2.90
C LYS A 533 2.24 17.95 -3.04
N VAL A 534 1.65 18.81 -2.20
CA VAL A 534 0.22 19.17 -2.26
C VAL A 534 -0.08 19.95 -3.53
N GLU A 535 0.81 20.88 -3.91
CA GLU A 535 0.70 21.64 -5.16
C GLU A 535 0.86 20.71 -6.37
N ILE A 536 1.88 19.87 -6.39
CA ILE A 536 2.12 18.89 -7.45
C ILE A 536 0.89 18.00 -7.66
N ARG A 537 0.37 17.42 -6.58
CA ARG A 537 -0.83 16.59 -6.64
C ARG A 537 -2.03 17.32 -7.25
N ARG A 538 -2.23 18.59 -6.87
CA ARG A 538 -3.31 19.41 -7.40
C ARG A 538 -3.15 19.69 -8.89
N MET A 539 -1.95 20.12 -9.31
CA MET A 539 -1.64 20.38 -10.72
C MET A 539 -1.87 19.13 -11.58
N MET A 540 -1.42 17.96 -11.08
CA MET A 540 -1.65 16.69 -11.77
C MET A 540 -3.14 16.35 -11.91
N ILE A 541 -3.95 16.54 -10.86
CA ILE A 541 -5.41 16.29 -10.90
C ILE A 541 -6.10 17.25 -11.87
N ASP A 542 -5.67 18.52 -11.91
CA ASP A 542 -6.20 19.54 -12.80
C ASP A 542 -5.71 19.36 -14.25
N GLY A 543 -4.70 18.50 -14.46
CA GLY A 543 -4.12 18.21 -15.76
C GLY A 543 -3.18 19.31 -16.25
N GLU A 544 -2.49 20.00 -15.34
CA GLU A 544 -1.48 21.02 -15.65
C GLU A 544 -0.10 20.39 -15.85
N THR A 545 0.69 20.93 -16.79
CA THR A 545 2.10 20.57 -16.97
C THR A 545 2.99 21.51 -16.18
N GLY A 546 4.13 21.03 -15.71
CA GLY A 546 5.09 21.89 -15.05
C GLY A 546 6.28 21.13 -14.47
N GLU A 547 7.25 21.90 -14.01
CA GLU A 547 8.43 21.42 -13.31
C GLU A 547 8.48 22.07 -11.92
N ARG A 548 8.81 21.27 -10.91
CA ARG A 548 8.98 21.75 -9.52
C ARG A 548 10.25 21.16 -8.93
N THR A 549 11.06 22.02 -8.32
CA THR A 549 12.22 21.59 -7.53
C THR A 549 11.82 21.46 -6.07
N ILE A 550 12.06 20.30 -5.49
CA ILE A 550 11.73 19.98 -4.11
C ILE A 550 13.03 19.74 -3.36
N HIS A 551 13.21 20.43 -2.24
CA HIS A 551 14.26 20.13 -1.26
C HIS A 551 13.66 19.30 -0.14
N THR A 552 14.02 18.02 -0.06
CA THR A 552 13.47 17.10 0.92
C THR A 552 14.47 16.03 1.30
N LEU A 553 14.19 15.34 2.39
CA LEU A 553 14.99 14.21 2.85
C LEU A 553 14.49 12.93 2.19
N VAL A 554 15.32 12.27 1.40
CA VAL A 554 14.96 11.04 0.71
C VAL A 554 15.06 9.85 1.67
N LYS A 555 13.98 9.09 1.81
CA LYS A 555 13.98 7.79 2.51
C LYS A 555 14.72 6.74 1.69
N THR A 556 16.01 6.68 1.87
CA THR A 556 16.69 5.39 1.77
C THR A 556 16.69 4.79 3.17
N LYS A 557 16.97 3.53 3.37
CA LYS A 557 17.19 2.98 4.73
C LYS A 557 18.18 3.83 5.55
N PHE A 558 18.75 4.86 4.93
CA PHE A 558 19.67 5.84 5.49
C PHE A 558 19.41 7.20 4.81
N LEU A 559 19.28 8.26 5.58
CA LEU A 559 18.87 9.61 5.18
C LEU A 559 19.95 10.44 4.51
N MET A 560 19.57 11.25 3.53
CA MET A 560 20.30 12.44 3.10
C MET A 560 19.38 13.49 2.42
N PRO A 561 19.62 14.80 2.52
CA PRO A 561 18.86 15.85 1.83
C PRO A 561 19.30 16.02 0.38
N PHE A 562 18.35 16.08 -0.56
CA PHE A 562 18.60 16.32 -1.99
C PHE A 562 17.56 17.23 -2.65
N PRO A 563 17.96 18.02 -3.66
CA PRO A 563 17.02 18.64 -4.55
C PRO A 563 16.41 17.56 -5.49
N VAL A 564 15.12 17.41 -5.42
CA VAL A 564 14.34 16.55 -6.33
C VAL A 564 13.62 17.47 -7.32
N CYS A 565 13.92 17.33 -8.61
CA CYS A 565 13.16 17.98 -9.66
C CYS A 565 12.03 17.05 -10.09
N ALA A 566 10.78 17.46 -9.91
CA ALA A 566 9.63 16.77 -10.46
C ALA A 566 9.22 17.44 -11.77
N LEU A 567 9.33 16.72 -12.88
CA LEU A 567 8.83 17.12 -14.19
C LEU A 567 7.40 16.61 -14.35
N LEU A 568 6.47 17.54 -14.48
CA LEU A 568 5.06 17.28 -14.76
C LEU A 568 4.82 17.36 -16.27
N SER A 569 4.49 16.28 -16.92
CA SER A 569 4.07 16.27 -18.29
C SER A 569 2.59 15.91 -18.39
N ASN A 570 1.87 16.69 -19.19
CA ASN A 570 0.42 16.56 -19.36
C ASN A 570 0.14 15.58 -20.48
N PHE A 571 -0.44 14.46 -20.15
CA PHE A 571 -1.12 13.65 -21.13
C PHE A 571 -2.64 13.75 -20.90
N LEU A 572 -3.30 14.60 -21.68
CA LEU A 572 -4.74 14.64 -21.77
C LEU A 572 -5.20 13.36 -22.48
N ILE A 573 -5.43 12.31 -21.72
CA ILE A 573 -6.18 11.16 -22.18
C ILE A 573 -7.65 11.56 -22.08
N SER A 574 -8.14 12.26 -23.09
CA SER A 574 -9.51 12.76 -23.16
C SER A 574 -10.55 11.65 -23.27
N LEU A 575 -10.15 10.40 -23.41
CA LEU A 575 -11.07 9.27 -23.58
C LEU A 575 -11.33 8.44 -22.32
N TYR A 576 -10.45 8.42 -21.32
CA TYR A 576 -10.54 7.39 -20.26
C TYR A 576 -10.34 7.85 -18.83
N GLY A 577 -10.03 9.09 -18.57
CA GLY A 577 -10.01 9.66 -17.20
C GLY A 577 -9.05 9.03 -16.17
N LEU A 578 -8.23 8.05 -16.56
CA LEU A 578 -7.43 7.27 -15.61
C LEU A 578 -6.01 7.79 -15.41
N LEU A 579 -5.38 8.25 -16.48
CA LEU A 579 -4.00 8.72 -16.44
C LEU A 579 -3.95 10.21 -16.77
N ASN A 580 -4.26 11.05 -15.82
CA ASN A 580 -4.14 12.48 -16.04
C ASN A 580 -2.69 12.96 -15.99
N CYS A 581 -1.80 12.22 -15.34
CA CYS A 581 -0.41 12.64 -15.19
C CYS A 581 0.55 11.48 -14.90
N LEU A 582 1.64 11.46 -15.60
CA LEU A 582 2.80 10.64 -15.31
C LEU A 582 3.97 11.58 -14.97
N CYS A 583 4.66 11.33 -13.86
CA CYS A 583 5.76 12.14 -13.41
C CYS A 583 7.06 11.34 -13.32
N VAL A 584 8.18 12.00 -13.56
CA VAL A 584 9.53 11.44 -13.40
C VAL A 584 10.31 12.31 -12.44
N THR A 585 10.93 11.68 -11.45
CA THR A 585 11.98 12.33 -10.70
C THR A 585 13.32 11.88 -11.30
N ALA A 586 14.09 12.82 -11.82
CA ALA A 586 15.37 12.53 -12.44
C ALA A 586 16.50 13.24 -11.69
N ASN A 587 17.53 12.50 -11.33
CA ASN A 587 18.85 13.06 -11.07
C ASN A 587 19.69 12.95 -12.34
N ASP A 588 20.46 13.98 -12.65
CA ASP A 588 21.34 14.05 -13.81
C ASP A 588 22.45 12.99 -13.72
N SER A 589 22.19 11.76 -14.14
CA SER A 589 23.23 10.75 -14.28
C SER A 589 23.25 10.15 -15.69
N LYS A 590 24.41 10.30 -16.35
CA LYS A 590 24.69 9.83 -17.72
C LYS A 590 25.38 8.47 -17.68
N GLN A 591 25.18 7.61 -18.67
CA GLN A 591 25.43 6.15 -18.61
C GLN A 591 26.56 5.64 -19.49
N VAL A 592 27.23 4.53 -19.09
CA VAL A 592 28.34 3.83 -19.81
C VAL A 592 28.27 2.30 -19.67
N SER A 593 28.75 1.52 -20.64
CA SER A 593 28.47 0.09 -20.83
C SER A 593 29.63 -0.93 -20.89
N GLY A 594 29.58 -2.22 -20.39
CA GLY A 594 30.43 -3.41 -20.58
C GLY A 594 30.80 -4.56 -19.60
N ILE A 595 31.35 -5.79 -19.73
CA ILE A 595 31.33 -7.18 -19.15
C ILE A 595 32.37 -7.56 -18.09
N GLU A 596 32.06 -8.45 -17.18
CA GLU A 596 32.45 -9.70 -16.47
C GLU A 596 32.73 -9.49 -14.96
N THR A 597 32.35 -10.21 -14.07
CA THR A 597 31.80 -11.37 -13.40
C THR A 597 31.56 -11.13 -11.90
N ASP A 598 30.48 -11.52 -11.34
CA ASP A 598 30.21 -12.31 -10.16
C ASP A 598 28.80 -12.15 -9.54
N ARG A 599 28.04 -11.09 -9.78
CA ARG A 599 26.61 -11.05 -9.51
C ARG A 599 25.86 -10.14 -10.49
N TYR A 600 24.76 -10.68 -11.06
CA TYR A 600 23.95 -10.04 -12.09
C TYR A 600 22.61 -9.57 -11.53
N SER A 601 22.12 -8.50 -12.15
CA SER A 601 20.75 -8.05 -11.95
C SER A 601 19.77 -8.99 -12.60
N PHE A 602 19.02 -9.74 -11.80
CA PHE A 602 17.94 -10.61 -12.27
C PHE A 602 16.68 -9.83 -12.75
N PHE A 603 16.62 -8.52 -12.53
CA PHE A 603 15.47 -7.69 -12.87
C PHE A 603 15.58 -6.98 -14.21
N ARG A 604 16.76 -7.01 -14.87
CA ARG A 604 16.94 -6.43 -16.20
C ARG A 604 16.73 -7.49 -17.26
N GLU A 605 15.75 -7.27 -18.11
CA GLU A 605 15.48 -8.16 -19.22
C GLU A 605 16.45 -7.87 -20.38
N TYR A 606 17.65 -8.44 -20.31
CA TYR A 606 18.67 -8.28 -21.36
C TYR A 606 18.24 -8.93 -22.67
N CYS A 607 17.68 -10.12 -22.60
CA CYS A 607 17.23 -10.92 -23.75
C CYS A 607 15.89 -11.59 -23.44
N LYS A 608 15.03 -11.69 -24.46
CA LYS A 608 13.79 -12.46 -24.38
C LYS A 608 14.11 -13.94 -24.31
N GLU A 609 13.38 -14.70 -23.51
CA GLU A 609 13.48 -16.16 -23.36
C GLU A 609 14.78 -16.68 -22.71
N LEU A 610 15.64 -15.81 -22.18
CA LEU A 610 16.79 -16.25 -21.42
C LEU A 610 16.35 -16.75 -20.05
N LYS A 611 16.59 -18.02 -19.74
CA LYS A 611 16.25 -18.60 -18.45
C LYS A 611 17.23 -18.13 -17.38
N LEU A 612 16.68 -17.65 -16.26
CA LEU A 612 17.46 -17.28 -15.08
C LEU A 612 17.96 -18.54 -14.37
N SER A 613 19.25 -18.60 -14.05
CA SER A 613 19.83 -19.64 -13.21
C SER A 613 20.30 -19.05 -11.88
N PRO A 614 20.11 -19.71 -10.75
CA PRO A 614 20.66 -19.28 -9.47
C PRO A 614 22.20 -19.36 -9.41
N ASN A 615 22.82 -20.06 -10.38
CA ASN A 615 24.26 -20.15 -10.51
C ASN A 615 24.77 -19.15 -11.55
N ASN A 616 25.49 -18.11 -11.10
CA ASN A 616 25.99 -17.04 -11.96
C ASN A 616 26.93 -17.53 -13.08
N THR A 617 27.73 -18.57 -12.84
CA THR A 617 28.65 -19.13 -13.86
C THR A 617 27.87 -19.81 -14.96
N GLU A 618 26.82 -20.55 -14.62
CA GLU A 618 25.96 -21.22 -15.59
C GLU A 618 25.14 -20.18 -16.38
N PHE A 619 24.59 -19.18 -15.70
CA PHE A 619 23.90 -18.10 -16.37
C PHE A 619 24.78 -17.36 -17.39
N LEU A 620 26.06 -17.11 -17.07
CA LEU A 620 27.01 -16.48 -17.97
C LEU A 620 27.30 -17.31 -19.21
N LEU A 621 27.49 -18.60 -19.03
CA LEU A 621 27.71 -19.51 -20.14
C LEU A 621 26.49 -19.56 -21.06
N ASP A 622 25.31 -19.65 -20.49
CA ASP A 622 24.06 -19.65 -21.25
C ASP A 622 23.82 -18.30 -21.94
N PHE A 623 24.09 -17.19 -21.25
CA PHE A 623 23.99 -15.84 -21.81
C PHE A 623 24.96 -15.61 -22.96
N SER A 624 26.22 -16.01 -22.81
CA SER A 624 27.22 -15.91 -23.86
C SER A 624 26.82 -16.73 -25.09
N GLN A 625 26.40 -17.99 -24.90
CA GLN A 625 25.94 -18.86 -25.98
C GLN A 625 24.64 -18.34 -26.63
N TYR A 626 23.76 -17.69 -25.84
CA TYR A 626 22.51 -17.13 -26.36
C TYR A 626 22.77 -15.91 -27.26
N ILE A 627 23.68 -15.02 -26.84
CA ILE A 627 24.08 -13.84 -27.62
C ILE A 627 24.69 -14.28 -28.95
N ASP A 628 25.59 -15.25 -28.93
CA ASP A 628 26.26 -15.75 -30.11
C ASP A 628 25.29 -16.36 -31.15
N ARG A 629 24.18 -16.92 -30.69
CA ARG A 629 23.21 -17.62 -31.56
C ARG A 629 22.06 -16.72 -32.04
N ASN A 630 21.62 -15.74 -31.29
CA ASN A 630 20.31 -15.09 -31.46
C ASN A 630 20.34 -13.56 -31.61
N THR A 631 21.48 -12.91 -31.76
CA THR A 631 21.53 -11.46 -31.99
C THR A 631 21.12 -11.09 -33.43
N PRO A 632 20.45 -9.93 -33.67
CA PRO A 632 20.15 -8.81 -32.80
C PRO A 632 18.70 -8.70 -32.35
N ASN A 633 17.77 -9.54 -32.77
CA ASN A 633 16.35 -9.32 -32.61
C ASN A 633 15.75 -9.76 -31.27
N ALA A 634 16.45 -10.59 -30.51
CA ALA A 634 15.96 -11.14 -29.24
C ALA A 634 16.50 -10.42 -27.98
N CYS A 635 17.53 -9.58 -28.11
CA CYS A 635 18.20 -8.91 -27.02
C CYS A 635 18.13 -7.40 -27.11
N ASN A 636 18.09 -6.72 -25.95
CA ASN A 636 18.25 -5.28 -25.88
C ASN A 636 19.75 -4.93 -26.03
N VAL A 637 20.14 -4.57 -27.27
CA VAL A 637 21.54 -4.31 -27.63
C VAL A 637 22.19 -3.25 -26.76
N SER A 638 21.46 -2.19 -26.41
CA SER A 638 21.97 -1.12 -25.55
C SER A 638 22.33 -1.64 -24.16
N LEU A 639 21.43 -2.37 -23.51
CA LEU A 639 21.69 -2.93 -22.18
C LEU A 639 22.82 -3.95 -22.18
N VAL A 640 22.87 -4.81 -23.22
CA VAL A 640 23.93 -5.81 -23.36
C VAL A 640 25.29 -5.15 -23.58
N ASN A 641 25.39 -4.14 -24.44
CA ASN A 641 26.63 -3.41 -24.65
C ASN A 641 27.12 -2.71 -23.41
N ARG A 642 26.23 -2.12 -22.61
CA ARG A 642 26.56 -1.51 -21.31
C ARG A 642 27.14 -2.53 -20.35
N LEU A 643 26.46 -3.66 -20.20
CA LEU A 643 26.93 -4.76 -19.37
C LEU A 643 28.31 -5.21 -19.82
N ILE A 644 28.51 -5.36 -21.14
CA ILE A 644 29.76 -5.81 -21.77
C ILE A 644 30.94 -4.84 -21.51
N LEU A 645 30.79 -3.55 -21.59
CA LEU A 645 31.83 -2.57 -21.31
C LEU A 645 32.18 -2.48 -19.82
N ASP A 646 31.19 -2.35 -18.93
CA ASP A 646 31.43 -2.22 -17.47
C ASP A 646 32.25 -3.36 -16.91
N ALA A 647 32.05 -4.55 -17.43
CA ALA A 647 32.82 -5.69 -17.00
C ALA A 647 34.24 -5.70 -17.53
N GLY A 648 34.44 -5.29 -18.76
CA GLY A 648 35.79 -5.10 -19.27
C GLY A 648 36.56 -4.10 -18.42
N LEU A 649 35.94 -2.93 -18.17
CA LEU A 649 36.55 -1.86 -17.38
C LEU A 649 36.80 -2.26 -15.92
N THR A 650 35.83 -2.93 -15.30
CA THR A 650 35.98 -3.37 -13.88
C THR A 650 36.97 -4.53 -13.74
N ALA A 651 37.20 -5.35 -14.81
CA ALA A 651 38.23 -6.38 -14.80
C ALA A 651 39.66 -5.79 -14.76
N GLU A 652 39.87 -4.62 -15.38
CA GLU A 652 41.13 -3.90 -15.23
C GLU A 652 41.35 -3.40 -13.81
N LEU A 653 40.30 -2.98 -13.10
CA LEU A 653 40.38 -2.57 -11.71
C LEU A 653 40.81 -3.71 -10.78
N VAL A 654 40.38 -4.94 -11.03
CA VAL A 654 40.80 -6.11 -10.24
C VAL A 654 42.31 -6.37 -10.37
N LYS A 655 42.91 -6.08 -11.51
CA LYS A 655 44.38 -6.18 -11.67
C LYS A 655 45.09 -5.19 -10.72
N LEU A 656 44.59 -3.93 -10.64
CA LEU A 656 45.12 -2.95 -9.70
C LEU A 656 44.95 -3.39 -8.26
N TRP A 657 43.82 -3.99 -7.91
CA TRP A 657 43.57 -4.49 -6.54
C TRP A 657 44.46 -5.66 -6.18
N SER A 658 44.81 -6.54 -7.14
CA SER A 658 45.70 -7.69 -6.91
C SER A 658 47.16 -7.30 -6.66
N GLU A 659 47.57 -6.11 -7.11
CA GLU A 659 48.93 -5.58 -6.92
C GLU A 659 49.07 -4.83 -5.59
N GLN A 660 47.98 -4.49 -4.92
CA GLN A 660 47.94 -3.75 -3.70
C GLN A 660 47.66 -4.62 -2.46
N THR A 661 48.57 -4.71 -1.54
CA THR A 661 48.34 -5.32 -0.20
C THR A 661 47.99 -4.22 0.79
N VAL A 662 46.75 -4.23 1.32
CA VAL A 662 46.31 -3.32 2.38
C VAL A 662 45.73 -4.15 3.51
N ASP A 663 46.24 -3.98 4.71
CA ASP A 663 45.80 -4.70 5.88
C ASP A 663 44.44 -4.23 6.38
N GLY A 664 43.68 -5.13 7.04
CA GLY A 664 42.38 -4.80 7.62
C GLY A 664 41.21 -4.71 6.67
N ILE A 665 41.38 -5.09 5.42
CA ILE A 665 40.32 -5.12 4.41
C ILE A 665 39.82 -6.54 4.23
N VAL A 666 38.50 -6.74 4.40
CA VAL A 666 37.82 -8.03 4.19
C VAL A 666 37.48 -8.21 2.71
N ALA A 667 36.93 -7.18 2.08
CA ALA A 667 36.53 -7.19 0.68
C ALA A 667 36.70 -5.82 0.05
N ARG A 668 36.92 -5.81 -1.28
CA ARG A 668 36.80 -4.65 -2.15
C ARG A 668 35.68 -4.87 -3.14
N PHE A 669 34.94 -3.84 -3.49
CA PHE A 669 33.84 -3.98 -4.45
C PHE A 669 33.72 -2.77 -5.35
N VAL A 670 33.14 -2.99 -6.52
CA VAL A 670 32.70 -1.96 -7.45
C VAL A 670 31.32 -2.31 -7.95
N ALA A 671 30.42 -1.36 -7.89
CA ALA A 671 29.07 -1.45 -8.44
C ALA A 671 28.90 -0.42 -9.55
N THR A 672 28.37 -0.82 -10.71
CA THR A 672 28.28 0.03 -11.88
C THR A 672 26.84 0.31 -12.27
N ASP A 673 26.63 1.38 -13.01
CA ASP A 673 25.36 1.76 -13.59
C ASP A 673 24.83 0.71 -14.59
N GLY A 674 25.69 0.00 -15.31
CA GLY A 674 25.31 -1.11 -16.19
C GLY A 674 24.77 -2.36 -15.48
N GLY A 675 24.79 -2.41 -14.15
CA GLY A 675 24.20 -3.48 -13.34
C GLY A 675 25.19 -4.55 -12.87
N ILE A 676 26.49 -4.26 -12.87
CA ILE A 676 27.52 -5.16 -12.35
C ILE A 676 27.91 -4.77 -10.94
N THR A 677 27.88 -5.73 -10.02
CA THR A 677 28.54 -5.64 -8.72
C THR A 677 29.67 -6.66 -8.70
N ARG A 678 30.92 -6.19 -8.69
CA ARG A 678 32.11 -7.04 -8.64
C ARG A 678 32.78 -6.96 -7.27
N ILE A 679 33.17 -8.12 -6.73
CA ILE A 679 33.72 -8.24 -5.39
C ILE A 679 35.07 -8.97 -5.47
N TYR A 680 36.05 -8.47 -4.69
CA TYR A 680 37.38 -9.05 -4.60
C TYR A 680 37.81 -9.16 -3.12
N PRO A 681 38.39 -10.29 -2.64
CA PRO A 681 38.62 -11.54 -3.35
C PRO A 681 37.36 -12.37 -3.57
N ARG A 682 37.44 -13.41 -4.40
CA ARG A 682 36.29 -14.27 -4.76
C ARG A 682 35.61 -14.92 -3.55
N SER A 683 36.35 -15.31 -2.53
CA SER A 683 35.82 -15.88 -1.28
C SER A 683 34.83 -14.93 -0.58
N ALA A 684 35.12 -13.63 -0.57
CA ALA A 684 34.23 -12.63 0.00
C ALA A 684 32.95 -12.41 -0.85
N GLY A 685 33.00 -12.73 -2.13
CA GLY A 685 31.84 -12.67 -3.02
C GLY A 685 30.81 -13.77 -2.74
N GLU A 686 31.24 -14.93 -2.26
CA GLU A 686 30.36 -16.05 -1.90
C GLU A 686 29.54 -15.73 -0.63
N GLU A 687 30.07 -14.91 0.26
CA GLU A 687 29.42 -14.46 1.51
C GLU A 687 28.65 -13.12 1.38
N TRP A 688 28.58 -12.57 0.17
CA TRP A 688 27.96 -11.28 -0.05
C TRP A 688 26.44 -11.35 -0.01
N THR A 689 25.81 -10.64 0.94
CA THR A 689 24.37 -10.69 1.22
C THR A 689 23.56 -9.55 0.62
N GLU A 690 24.21 -8.50 0.10
CA GLU A 690 23.54 -7.36 -0.52
C GLU A 690 22.81 -7.73 -1.82
N ASN A 691 21.77 -6.95 -2.18
CA ASN A 691 21.00 -7.16 -3.40
C ASN A 691 21.92 -7.10 -4.63
N PRO A 692 21.86 -8.08 -5.53
CA PRO A 692 22.68 -8.10 -6.75
C PRO A 692 22.32 -6.99 -7.75
N GLU A 693 21.07 -6.48 -7.76
CA GLU A 693 20.70 -5.33 -8.55
C GLU A 693 21.24 -4.05 -7.91
N THR A 694 22.13 -3.35 -8.61
CA THR A 694 22.78 -2.14 -8.11
C THR A 694 21.79 -1.06 -7.71
N TYR A 695 20.69 -0.89 -8.47
CA TYR A 695 19.66 0.10 -8.18
C TYR A 695 18.75 -0.25 -6.99
N GLU A 696 18.79 -1.48 -6.51
CA GLU A 696 18.08 -1.92 -5.31
C GLU A 696 18.98 -1.96 -4.07
N SER A 697 20.30 -1.88 -4.24
CA SER A 697 21.23 -1.84 -3.11
C SER A 697 21.25 -0.46 -2.44
N SER A 698 21.12 -0.44 -1.12
CA SER A 698 21.03 0.79 -0.34
C SER A 698 22.32 1.61 -0.38
N PHE A 699 23.49 0.95 -0.33
CA PHE A 699 24.79 1.63 -0.37
C PHE A 699 25.02 2.34 -1.71
N TYR A 700 24.57 1.75 -2.84
CA TYR A 700 24.79 2.31 -4.17
C TYR A 700 24.07 3.65 -4.34
N LYS A 701 22.76 3.67 -4.08
CA LYS A 701 21.94 4.89 -4.17
C LYS A 701 22.48 6.00 -3.28
N ARG A 702 22.72 5.67 -2.02
CA ARG A 702 23.20 6.62 -1.03
C ARG A 702 24.54 7.23 -1.39
N THR A 703 25.44 6.43 -1.96
CA THR A 703 26.78 6.87 -2.32
C THR A 703 26.79 7.73 -3.57
N LEU A 704 25.96 7.42 -4.57
CA LEU A 704 25.87 8.24 -5.79
C LEU A 704 25.41 9.67 -5.51
N ASP A 705 24.55 9.85 -4.52
CA ASP A 705 24.00 11.14 -4.15
C ASP A 705 24.94 11.99 -3.29
N ASN A 706 26.09 11.43 -2.89
CA ASN A 706 27.04 12.10 -2.01
C ASN A 706 28.42 12.23 -2.64
N GLU A 707 29.11 13.33 -2.33
CA GLU A 707 30.50 13.57 -2.74
C GLU A 707 31.51 13.08 -1.69
N ILE A 708 31.01 12.66 -0.53
CA ILE A 708 31.80 12.23 0.63
C ILE A 708 31.92 10.71 0.69
N TYR A 709 32.81 10.21 1.55
CA TYR A 709 32.85 8.79 1.89
C TYR A 709 31.67 8.41 2.77
N ILE A 710 30.90 7.39 2.35
CA ILE A 710 29.76 6.87 3.08
C ILE A 710 30.17 5.59 3.83
N PHE A 711 30.06 5.65 5.14
CA PHE A 711 30.24 4.54 6.04
C PHE A 711 28.87 3.96 6.41
N THR A 712 28.68 2.68 6.21
CA THR A 712 27.42 2.00 6.48
C THR A 712 27.66 0.92 7.53
N ALA A 713 26.90 0.99 8.62
CA ALA A 713 26.93 -0.02 9.66
C ALA A 713 26.37 -1.35 9.15
N PRO A 714 26.89 -2.51 9.61
CA PRO A 714 26.29 -3.79 9.32
C PRO A 714 24.85 -3.86 9.87
N SER A 715 23.97 -4.61 9.21
CA SER A 715 22.62 -4.83 9.72
C SER A 715 22.66 -5.64 11.01
N PHE A 716 22.12 -5.08 12.09
CA PHE A 716 22.00 -5.76 13.37
C PHE A 716 20.87 -6.78 13.31
N ASN A 717 21.22 -8.07 13.42
CA ASN A 717 20.24 -9.15 13.41
C ASN A 717 20.22 -9.85 14.77
N THR A 718 19.10 -9.72 15.48
CA THR A 718 18.90 -10.32 16.83
C THR A 718 18.80 -11.86 16.79
N GLU A 719 18.55 -12.46 15.63
CA GLU A 719 18.34 -13.91 15.48
C GLU A 719 19.62 -14.68 15.13
N SER A 720 20.61 -14.05 14.52
CA SER A 720 21.87 -14.69 14.19
C SER A 720 22.85 -14.61 15.37
N ARG A 721 23.26 -15.74 15.90
CA ARG A 721 24.29 -15.85 16.94
C ARG A 721 25.73 -15.72 16.41
N GLU A 722 25.90 -15.24 15.17
CA GLU A 722 27.24 -15.04 14.62
C GLU A 722 27.91 -13.79 15.23
N PRO A 723 29.21 -13.86 15.56
CA PRO A 723 29.90 -12.72 16.14
C PRO A 723 29.95 -11.58 15.10
N VAL A 724 29.53 -10.39 15.52
CA VAL A 724 29.51 -9.15 14.70
C VAL A 724 30.91 -8.82 14.12
N SER A 725 31.98 -9.39 14.69
CA SER A 725 33.36 -9.21 14.23
C SER A 725 33.60 -9.69 12.77
N GLU A 726 32.76 -10.57 12.23
CA GLU A 726 32.89 -11.10 10.87
C GLU A 726 32.12 -10.27 9.84
N SER A 727 31.13 -9.45 10.27
CA SER A 727 30.26 -8.75 9.34
C SER A 727 30.86 -7.49 8.68
N GLY A 728 31.85 -6.82 9.26
CA GLY A 728 32.61 -5.69 8.69
C GLY A 728 31.78 -4.41 8.38
N ILE A 729 32.45 -3.26 8.36
CA ILE A 729 31.84 -1.96 8.02
C ILE A 729 32.04 -1.69 6.54
N LEU A 730 30.98 -1.28 5.84
CA LEU A 730 31.03 -0.94 4.43
C LEU A 730 31.39 0.53 4.27
N VAL A 731 32.43 0.82 3.46
CA VAL A 731 32.83 2.20 3.11
C VAL A 731 32.75 2.33 1.60
N SER A 732 32.05 3.32 1.10
CA SER A 732 31.83 3.49 -0.33
C SER A 732 31.93 4.94 -0.77
N LYS A 733 32.32 5.16 -2.03
CA LYS A 733 32.39 6.47 -2.69
C LYS A 733 32.03 6.36 -4.15
N ALA A 734 31.32 7.36 -4.68
CA ALA A 734 31.06 7.49 -6.09
C ALA A 734 32.35 7.84 -6.86
N VAL A 735 32.45 7.33 -8.08
CA VAL A 735 33.54 7.66 -9.00
C VAL A 735 33.06 8.80 -9.89
N ASP A 736 33.73 9.93 -9.82
CA ASP A 736 33.44 11.10 -10.64
C ASP A 736 34.25 11.02 -11.94
N LEU A 737 33.56 11.10 -13.07
CA LEU A 737 34.12 11.13 -14.42
C LEU A 737 33.70 12.42 -15.13
N THR A 738 34.61 13.31 -15.43
CA THR A 738 34.32 14.56 -16.13
C THR A 738 34.63 14.45 -17.62
N ILE A 739 33.63 14.62 -18.47
CA ILE A 739 33.77 14.58 -19.92
C ILE A 739 33.22 15.89 -20.48
N GLY A 740 34.10 16.77 -20.94
CA GLY A 740 33.73 18.14 -21.33
C GLY A 740 33.24 18.96 -20.13
N GLU A 741 32.00 19.46 -20.21
CA GLU A 741 31.37 20.24 -19.13
C GLU A 741 30.50 19.37 -18.19
N VAL A 742 30.46 18.07 -18.40
CA VAL A 742 29.54 17.18 -17.71
C VAL A 742 30.29 16.23 -16.81
N THR A 743 29.88 16.18 -15.53
CA THR A 743 30.37 15.21 -14.54
C THR A 743 29.39 14.03 -14.46
N LEU A 744 29.91 12.81 -14.61
CA LEU A 744 29.17 11.56 -14.53
C LEU A 744 29.62 10.76 -13.32
N LYS A 745 28.72 9.95 -12.78
CA LYS A 745 28.99 9.00 -11.69
C LYS A 745 28.70 7.55 -12.16
N PRO A 746 29.57 6.96 -13.01
CA PRO A 746 29.31 5.69 -13.66
C PRO A 746 29.40 4.48 -12.73
N ALA A 747 30.05 4.62 -11.59
CA ALA A 747 30.28 3.55 -10.65
C ALA A 747 30.43 4.02 -9.21
N VAL A 748 30.20 3.12 -8.27
CA VAL A 748 30.51 3.24 -6.86
C VAL A 748 31.60 2.22 -6.51
N VAL A 749 32.70 2.66 -5.92
CA VAL A 749 33.75 1.81 -5.40
C VAL A 749 33.69 1.78 -3.88
N GLY A 750 34.07 0.65 -3.29
CA GLY A 750 34.08 0.56 -1.85
C GLY A 750 34.89 -0.61 -1.30
N VAL A 751 34.97 -0.63 0.02
CA VAL A 751 35.67 -1.65 0.79
C VAL A 751 34.84 -2.07 2.00
N LYS A 752 34.99 -3.34 2.37
CA LYS A 752 34.47 -3.89 3.64
C LYS A 752 35.63 -3.96 4.62
N LEU A 753 35.54 -3.20 5.73
CA LEU A 753 36.60 -3.08 6.73
C LEU A 753 36.41 -4.05 7.88
N ASN A 754 37.50 -4.63 8.36
CA ASN A 754 37.49 -5.45 9.56
C ASN A 754 37.33 -4.57 10.83
N ILE A 755 36.29 -4.82 11.60
CA ILE A 755 35.94 -4.00 12.78
C ILE A 755 37.07 -3.97 13.80
N SER A 756 37.69 -5.10 14.13
CA SER A 756 38.75 -5.17 15.16
C SER A 756 40.01 -4.42 14.74
N TYR A 757 40.38 -4.49 13.46
CA TYR A 757 41.54 -3.73 12.93
C TYR A 757 41.28 -2.24 13.00
N TRP A 758 40.07 -1.85 12.64
CA TRP A 758 39.68 -0.45 12.60
C TRP A 758 39.56 0.19 13.97
N MET A 759 39.05 -0.57 14.95
CA MET A 759 39.07 -0.12 16.35
C MET A 759 40.47 0.16 16.90
N ASN A 760 41.45 -0.63 16.51
CA ASN A 760 42.84 -0.38 16.91
C ASN A 760 43.38 0.93 16.31
N ILE A 761 43.05 1.21 15.03
CA ILE A 761 43.43 2.48 14.38
C ILE A 761 42.75 3.65 15.09
N PHE A 762 41.45 3.54 15.36
CA PHE A 762 40.66 4.53 16.07
C PHE A 762 41.24 4.87 17.46
N MET A 763 41.54 3.87 18.24
CA MET A 763 42.13 4.06 19.58
C MET A 763 43.52 4.69 19.46
N ASN A 764 44.37 4.20 18.56
CA ASN A 764 45.72 4.74 18.37
C ASN A 764 45.72 6.19 17.92
N ALA A 765 44.76 6.61 17.06
CA ALA A 765 44.67 7.99 16.61
C ALA A 765 44.32 8.99 17.73
N THR A 766 43.73 8.53 18.83
CA THR A 766 43.37 9.35 19.98
C THR A 766 44.40 9.33 21.11
N LEU A 767 45.39 8.42 21.09
CA LEU A 767 46.36 8.27 22.16
C LEU A 767 47.35 9.45 22.23
N LYS A 768 47.48 10.03 23.41
CA LYS A 768 48.44 11.09 23.69
C LYS A 768 49.70 10.55 24.41
N ALA A 769 50.85 10.73 23.84
CA ALA A 769 52.13 10.37 24.50
C ALA A 769 52.39 11.28 25.70
N ASN A 770 52.75 10.70 26.86
CA ASN A 770 53.10 11.39 28.11
C ASN A 770 51.96 12.11 28.85
N CYS A 771 50.76 11.59 28.82
CA CYS A 771 49.63 12.10 29.54
C CYS A 771 49.82 11.95 31.08
N LYS A 772 49.67 13.06 31.84
CA LYS A 772 49.81 13.04 33.32
C LYS A 772 48.56 13.42 34.10
N ASP A 773 47.63 14.21 33.58
CA ASP A 773 46.50 14.73 34.39
C ASP A 773 45.21 15.08 33.61
N GLU A 774 45.03 14.58 32.37
CA GLU A 774 43.86 14.91 31.52
C GLU A 774 43.42 13.67 30.77
N ILE A 775 42.35 13.80 29.96
CA ILE A 775 41.86 12.74 29.09
C ILE A 775 43.00 12.26 28.17
N CYS A 776 43.46 11.05 28.36
CA CYS A 776 44.65 10.50 27.67
C CYS A 776 44.33 9.88 26.31
N GLY A 777 43.13 9.96 25.85
CA GLY A 777 42.61 9.35 24.63
C GLY A 777 41.49 8.36 24.92
N CYS A 778 40.98 7.73 23.88
CA CYS A 778 39.93 6.70 23.97
C CYS A 778 40.59 5.33 24.29
N LEU A 779 40.84 5.06 25.56
CA LEU A 779 41.43 3.79 25.99
C LEU A 779 40.37 2.69 25.96
N ARG A 780 40.78 1.46 25.61
CA ARG A 780 39.91 0.29 25.60
C ARG A 780 39.36 -0.01 27.01
N ASN A 781 38.05 -0.12 27.13
CA ASN A 781 37.32 -0.36 28.37
C ASN A 781 37.63 0.71 29.45
N ASP A 782 37.75 1.99 29.07
CA ASP A 782 37.91 3.07 30.04
C ASP A 782 36.65 3.16 30.92
N LYS A 783 36.87 3.32 32.23
CA LYS A 783 35.80 3.43 33.22
C LYS A 783 35.23 4.84 33.37
N GLN A 784 35.88 5.83 32.81
CA GLN A 784 35.52 7.22 32.96
C GLN A 784 35.01 7.85 31.68
N VAL A 785 35.44 7.36 30.52
CA VAL A 785 35.15 7.95 29.22
C VAL A 785 34.65 6.93 28.22
N ASP A 786 33.51 7.20 27.64
CA ASP A 786 32.96 6.49 26.49
C ASP A 786 33.18 7.29 25.20
N CYS A 787 33.90 6.67 24.27
CA CYS A 787 34.11 7.21 22.93
C CYS A 787 33.35 6.36 21.92
N VAL A 788 32.48 6.98 21.13
CA VAL A 788 31.71 6.29 20.11
C VAL A 788 31.76 7.05 18.78
N ILE A 789 31.65 6.32 17.67
CA ILE A 789 31.41 6.87 16.35
C ILE A 789 30.04 6.41 15.89
N LEU A 790 29.22 7.39 15.51
CA LEU A 790 27.88 7.17 14.98
C LEU A 790 27.86 7.57 13.50
N ASP A 791 27.00 6.96 12.72
CA ASP A 791 26.69 7.47 11.40
C ASP A 791 25.63 8.59 11.45
N ASP A 792 25.33 9.17 10.31
CA ASP A 792 24.33 10.22 10.16
C ASP A 792 22.89 9.78 10.52
N GLY A 793 22.58 8.49 10.56
CA GLY A 793 21.33 7.92 11.07
C GLY A 793 21.33 7.61 12.57
N GLY A 794 22.45 7.85 13.27
CA GLY A 794 22.59 7.54 14.69
C GLY A 794 22.84 6.07 15.00
N PHE A 795 23.33 5.28 14.03
CA PHE A 795 23.72 3.89 14.26
C PHE A 795 25.17 3.80 14.74
N LEU A 796 25.40 2.90 15.69
CA LEU A 796 26.72 2.70 16.27
C LEU A 796 27.64 1.98 15.29
N LEU A 797 28.78 2.62 14.96
CA LEU A 797 29.83 2.05 14.11
C LEU A 797 31.04 1.61 14.92
N MET A 798 31.41 2.36 15.96
CA MET A 798 32.56 2.09 16.77
C MET A 798 32.42 2.53 18.21
N SER A 799 33.12 1.85 19.13
CA SER A 799 33.22 2.23 20.53
C SER A 799 34.55 1.76 21.13
N ASN A 800 35.01 2.44 22.17
CA ASN A 800 36.13 1.99 23.00
C ASN A 800 35.72 0.94 24.04
N GLN A 801 34.43 0.66 24.22
CA GLN A 801 33.91 -0.31 25.17
C GLN A 801 33.63 -1.66 24.48
N ASP A 802 34.20 -2.76 25.01
CA ASP A 802 33.97 -4.10 24.43
C ASP A 802 32.48 -4.54 24.48
N GLU A 803 31.74 -4.05 25.47
CA GLU A 803 30.30 -4.31 25.57
C GLU A 803 29.52 -3.74 24.38
N TYR A 804 29.93 -2.59 23.84
CA TYR A 804 29.27 -1.95 22.71
C TYR A 804 29.70 -2.53 21.34
N ILE A 805 30.82 -3.27 21.28
CA ILE A 805 31.26 -3.90 20.02
C ILE A 805 30.22 -4.88 19.51
N ASN A 806 29.58 -5.62 20.43
CA ASN A 806 28.51 -6.56 20.05
C ASN A 806 27.21 -5.86 19.63
N LEU A 807 27.10 -4.55 19.83
CA LEU A 807 25.96 -3.71 19.51
C LEU A 807 26.20 -2.84 18.27
N ILE A 808 27.33 -3.04 17.58
CA ILE A 808 27.63 -2.33 16.31
C ILE A 808 26.54 -2.64 15.29
N GLY A 809 26.01 -1.59 14.66
CA GLY A 809 24.86 -1.67 13.77
C GLY A 809 23.51 -1.44 14.45
N GLN A 810 23.47 -1.36 15.79
CA GLN A 810 22.26 -1.00 16.53
C GLN A 810 22.10 0.52 16.61
N PHE A 811 20.86 0.98 16.67
CA PHE A 811 20.55 2.39 16.87
C PHE A 811 21.01 2.86 18.25
N PHE A 812 21.75 3.96 18.32
CA PHE A 812 22.34 4.45 19.56
C PHE A 812 21.32 4.83 20.63
N GLY A 813 20.09 5.21 20.23
CA GLY A 813 18.99 5.43 21.15
C GLY A 813 18.53 4.19 21.93
N GLU A 814 18.94 2.99 21.55
CA GLU A 814 18.74 1.76 22.31
C GLU A 814 19.94 1.44 23.22
N VAL A 815 21.14 1.89 22.84
CA VAL A 815 22.40 1.67 23.57
C VAL A 815 22.54 2.67 24.73
N ASP A 816 22.42 3.97 24.44
CA ASP A 816 22.41 5.06 25.42
C ASP A 816 21.25 6.03 25.14
N PRO A 817 20.03 5.70 25.62
CA PRO A 817 18.82 6.49 25.35
C PRO A 817 18.91 7.93 25.82
N VAL A 818 19.52 8.18 26.98
CA VAL A 818 19.61 9.53 27.57
C VAL A 818 20.40 10.47 26.69
N LEU A 819 21.55 10.00 26.28
CA LEU A 819 22.44 10.79 25.46
C LEU A 819 21.78 11.05 24.10
N MET A 820 21.17 10.03 23.47
CA MET A 820 20.50 10.22 22.18
C MET A 820 19.30 11.17 22.26
N ILE A 821 18.46 11.08 23.32
CA ILE A 821 17.36 12.02 23.55
C ILE A 821 17.88 13.45 23.67
N ASN A 822 19.01 13.65 24.36
CA ASN A 822 19.59 14.98 24.49
C ASN A 822 20.13 15.51 23.15
N LEU A 823 20.80 14.65 22.37
CA LEU A 823 21.25 14.99 21.01
C LEU A 823 20.09 15.40 20.08
N VAL A 824 18.93 14.78 20.27
CA VAL A 824 17.70 15.16 19.54
C VAL A 824 17.12 16.48 20.07
N ASN A 825 17.04 16.64 21.39
CA ASN A 825 16.51 17.85 22.01
C ASN A 825 17.36 19.10 21.71
N THR A 826 18.65 18.91 21.46
CA THR A 826 19.58 19.98 21.08
C THR A 826 19.67 20.21 19.58
N SER A 827 18.82 19.55 18.81
CA SER A 827 18.73 19.63 17.34
C SER A 827 19.98 19.16 16.59
N LEU A 828 20.90 18.45 17.25
CA LEU A 828 22.04 17.82 16.57
C LEU A 828 21.58 16.67 15.70
N TYR A 829 20.63 15.87 16.19
CA TYR A 829 19.86 14.92 15.42
C TYR A 829 18.42 15.40 15.31
N ALA A 830 17.94 15.58 14.11
CA ALA A 830 16.54 15.79 13.83
C ALA A 830 15.83 14.44 13.62
N PHE A 831 14.52 14.42 13.67
CA PHE A 831 13.76 13.20 13.38
C PHE A 831 12.57 13.48 12.47
N ASN A 832 12.21 12.49 11.70
CA ASN A 832 10.98 12.49 10.89
C ASN A 832 10.17 11.24 11.19
N LYS A 833 8.85 11.40 11.34
CA LYS A 833 7.90 10.34 11.60
C LYS A 833 7.15 10.00 10.32
N THR A 834 7.18 8.75 9.94
CA THR A 834 6.54 8.27 8.71
C THR A 834 5.62 7.12 8.99
N TYR A 835 4.53 7.03 8.23
CA TYR A 835 3.54 5.99 8.35
C TYR A 835 3.58 5.07 7.13
N ASP A 836 3.56 3.76 7.38
CA ASP A 836 3.35 2.76 6.34
C ASP A 836 1.92 2.22 6.47
N TYR A 837 1.10 2.48 5.46
CA TYR A 837 -0.31 2.07 5.41
C TYR A 837 -0.51 0.67 4.82
N GLN A 838 0.56 -0.01 4.41
CA GLN A 838 0.54 -1.31 3.76
C GLN A 838 1.21 -2.40 4.60
N SER A 839 1.42 -2.14 5.88
CA SER A 839 2.02 -3.09 6.82
C SER A 839 1.04 -4.15 7.30
N VAL A 840 1.58 -5.22 7.84
CA VAL A 840 0.85 -6.34 8.43
C VAL A 840 1.26 -6.49 9.88
N CYS A 841 0.33 -6.33 10.81
CA CYS A 841 0.56 -6.58 12.23
C CYS A 841 0.32 -8.04 12.58
N ASP A 842 1.17 -8.55 13.47
CA ASP A 842 1.03 -9.88 14.04
C ASP A 842 0.41 -9.76 15.44
N PRO A 843 -0.86 -10.11 15.64
CA PRO A 843 -1.52 -9.98 16.95
C PRO A 843 -0.95 -10.95 17.99
N GLU A 844 -0.16 -11.95 17.59
CA GLU A 844 0.36 -12.97 18.51
C GLU A 844 1.51 -12.48 19.41
N ARG A 845 2.18 -11.39 19.11
CA ARG A 845 3.32 -10.94 19.93
C ARG A 845 2.91 -10.35 21.28
N ASP A 846 1.75 -9.74 21.39
CA ASP A 846 1.27 -9.14 22.65
C ASP A 846 0.55 -10.12 23.58
N SER A 847 0.07 -11.27 23.07
CA SER A 847 -0.63 -12.27 23.87
C SER A 847 0.31 -13.26 24.60
N LYS A 848 1.58 -13.33 24.23
CA LYS A 848 2.55 -14.23 24.88
C LYS A 848 2.96 -13.83 26.29
N ALA A 849 2.65 -12.60 26.71
CA ALA A 849 2.93 -12.14 28.08
C ALA A 849 1.86 -12.56 29.11
N ALA A 850 0.71 -13.10 28.69
CA ALA A 850 -0.42 -13.42 29.59
C ALA A 850 -0.95 -14.86 29.50
N ALA A 851 -0.44 -15.71 28.61
CA ALA A 851 -0.91 -17.08 28.48
C ALA A 851 0.05 -18.07 29.14
N GLY A 852 -0.20 -18.36 30.42
CA GLY A 852 0.30 -19.60 31.01
C GLY A 852 -0.24 -20.83 30.25
N PRO A 853 0.45 -21.98 30.33
CA PRO A 853 0.06 -23.16 29.54
C PRO A 853 -1.36 -23.60 29.89
N ARG A 854 -2.34 -23.35 29.03
CA ARG A 854 -3.65 -24.01 29.10
C ARG A 854 -3.45 -25.43 28.56
N SER A 855 -3.22 -26.37 29.49
CA SER A 855 -3.42 -27.77 29.16
C SER A 855 -4.92 -27.99 28.94
N VAL A 856 -5.31 -28.26 27.72
CA VAL A 856 -6.65 -28.74 27.41
C VAL A 856 -6.69 -30.19 27.87
N TYR A 857 -7.31 -30.40 29.02
CA TYR A 857 -7.64 -31.74 29.49
C TYR A 857 -8.77 -32.28 28.63
N VAL A 858 -8.47 -33.24 27.76
CA VAL A 858 -9.47 -33.98 27.02
C VAL A 858 -9.95 -35.12 27.94
N PRO A 859 -11.20 -35.05 28.49
CA PRO A 859 -11.68 -36.09 29.37
C PRO A 859 -11.78 -37.44 28.64
N THR A 860 -11.26 -38.46 29.24
CA THR A 860 -11.40 -39.84 28.72
C THR A 860 -12.82 -40.34 28.91
N ILE A 861 -13.22 -41.42 28.19
CA ILE A 861 -14.54 -42.06 28.36
C ILE A 861 -14.79 -42.48 29.79
N ALA A 862 -13.76 -42.84 30.55
CA ALA A 862 -13.83 -43.15 31.98
C ALA A 862 -14.22 -41.93 32.85
N ASP A 863 -13.71 -40.71 32.49
CA ASP A 863 -14.09 -39.49 33.20
C ASP A 863 -15.55 -39.12 32.93
N LEU A 864 -16.04 -39.33 31.70
CA LEU A 864 -17.45 -39.10 31.33
C LEU A 864 -18.42 -40.07 32.06
N LEU A 865 -17.99 -41.32 32.27
CA LEU A 865 -18.77 -42.31 33.01
C LEU A 865 -18.82 -41.99 34.52
N SER A 866 -17.80 -41.43 35.10
CA SER A 866 -17.76 -41.01 36.50
C SER A 866 -18.66 -39.79 36.79
N ILE A 867 -18.79 -38.87 35.83
CA ILE A 867 -19.71 -37.73 35.92
C ILE A 867 -21.15 -38.16 35.80
N GLY A 868 -21.46 -39.19 35.01
CA GLY A 868 -22.82 -39.76 34.86
C GLY A 868 -23.44 -40.30 36.14
N TRP A 869 -22.65 -40.68 37.15
CA TRP A 869 -23.16 -41.21 38.43
C TRP A 869 -23.48 -40.08 39.45
N PHE A 870 -22.92 -38.90 39.28
CA PHE A 870 -23.18 -37.76 40.17
C PHE A 870 -24.31 -36.84 39.71
N SER A 871 -24.78 -36.95 38.47
CA SER A 871 -25.77 -36.00 37.90
C SER A 871 -27.23 -36.41 38.15
N VAL A 872 -27.49 -37.54 38.86
CA VAL A 872 -28.86 -37.94 39.27
C VAL A 872 -29.39 -37.22 40.52
N LEU A 873 -28.58 -36.42 41.17
CA LEU A 873 -28.93 -35.77 42.47
C LEU A 873 -28.98 -34.27 42.49
N LEU A 874 -28.82 -33.56 41.40
CA LEU A 874 -29.01 -32.08 41.38
C LEU A 874 -29.77 -31.63 40.12
N SER A 875 -31.06 -31.41 40.32
CA SER A 875 -31.99 -30.84 39.37
C SER A 875 -31.61 -29.40 38.98
N CYS A 876 -31.78 -29.16 37.68
CA CYS A 876 -32.17 -27.87 37.09
C CYS A 876 -31.39 -26.61 37.48
N THR A 877 -30.28 -26.40 36.86
CA THR A 877 -29.90 -25.03 36.47
C THR A 877 -29.52 -25.09 34.98
N PHE A 878 -30.34 -24.44 34.18
CA PHE A 878 -30.07 -24.19 32.77
C PHE A 878 -28.85 -23.29 32.67
N PHE A 879 -27.71 -23.86 32.30
CA PHE A 879 -26.65 -23.07 31.72
C PHE A 879 -26.99 -22.92 30.24
N VAL A 880 -27.46 -21.71 29.92
CA VAL A 880 -27.44 -21.22 28.54
C VAL A 880 -25.97 -21.07 28.17
N PHE A 881 -25.41 -22.01 27.43
CA PHE A 881 -24.19 -21.78 26.69
C PHE A 881 -24.53 -20.76 25.60
N SER A 882 -24.14 -19.53 25.81
CA SER A 882 -23.93 -18.60 24.72
C SER A 882 -22.78 -19.20 23.89
N ALA A 883 -23.13 -19.83 22.78
CA ALA A 883 -22.18 -20.12 21.74
C ALA A 883 -21.87 -18.79 21.06
N ASP A 884 -20.93 -18.02 21.63
CA ASP A 884 -20.14 -17.11 20.87
C ASP A 884 -19.15 -18.01 20.11
N ASP A 885 -19.54 -18.39 18.91
CA ASP A 885 -18.65 -18.98 17.92
C ASP A 885 -17.68 -17.89 17.41
N ASP A 886 -16.75 -17.50 18.28
CA ASP A 886 -15.47 -16.97 17.85
C ASP A 886 -14.66 -18.17 17.32
N ILE A 887 -14.86 -18.49 16.04
CA ILE A 887 -13.90 -19.30 15.28
C ILE A 887 -12.61 -18.49 15.29
N PRO A 888 -11.52 -18.97 15.90
CA PRO A 888 -10.28 -18.23 15.86
C PRO A 888 -9.80 -18.15 14.43
N ASP A 889 -9.84 -16.94 13.85
CA ASP A 889 -9.22 -16.59 12.57
C ASP A 889 -7.67 -16.61 12.71
N ALA A 890 -7.14 -17.74 13.16
CA ALA A 890 -5.73 -17.93 13.50
C ALA A 890 -4.78 -17.96 12.27
N MET A 891 -5.26 -17.60 11.08
CA MET A 891 -4.45 -17.69 9.85
C MET A 891 -4.34 -16.37 9.04
N PHE A 892 -4.93 -15.28 9.47
CA PHE A 892 -4.85 -14.01 8.72
C PHE A 892 -4.27 -12.92 9.59
N LYS A 893 -3.12 -12.38 9.15
CA LYS A 893 -2.59 -11.15 9.71
C LYS A 893 -3.47 -9.99 9.24
N GLU A 894 -3.98 -9.19 10.17
CA GLU A 894 -4.75 -8.01 9.82
C GLU A 894 -3.84 -6.94 9.21
N SER A 895 -4.37 -6.19 8.25
CA SER A 895 -3.70 -4.98 7.77
C SER A 895 -3.64 -3.96 8.89
N CYS A 896 -2.48 -3.41 9.13
CA CYS A 896 -2.30 -2.36 10.13
C CYS A 896 -1.43 -1.23 9.58
N ILE A 897 -1.48 -0.11 10.24
CA ILE A 897 -0.57 1.00 10.00
C ILE A 897 0.60 0.81 10.93
N THR A 898 1.82 0.94 10.39
CA THR A 898 3.02 1.06 11.22
C THR A 898 3.59 2.46 11.11
N GLU A 899 4.17 2.94 12.20
CA GLU A 899 4.94 4.16 12.21
C GLU A 899 6.42 3.84 12.40
N GLN A 900 7.24 4.61 11.72
CA GLN A 900 8.69 4.57 11.89
C GLN A 900 9.20 5.97 12.14
N THR A 901 9.96 6.15 13.22
CA THR A 901 10.68 7.39 13.50
C THR A 901 12.11 7.22 13.02
N GLN A 902 12.55 8.03 12.08
CA GLN A 902 13.92 8.05 11.56
C GLN A 902 14.63 9.28 12.08
N TYR A 903 15.87 9.09 12.50
CA TYR A 903 16.74 10.16 13.01
C TYR A 903 17.84 10.45 12.00
N PHE A 904 18.25 11.70 11.90
CA PHE A 904 19.28 12.13 10.99
C PHE A 904 20.08 13.33 11.55
N PHE A 905 21.35 13.36 11.24
CA PHE A 905 22.25 14.42 11.66
C PHE A 905 22.01 15.67 10.82
N ASP A 906 21.80 16.85 11.47
CA ASP A 906 21.66 18.12 10.77
C ASP A 906 23.04 18.67 10.36
N ILE A 907 23.12 19.19 9.12
CA ILE A 907 24.40 19.39 8.43
C ILE A 907 25.09 20.71 8.83
N GLU A 908 24.39 21.67 9.43
CA GLU A 908 24.89 23.02 9.60
C GLU A 908 25.87 23.19 10.78
N GLU A 909 25.73 22.46 11.85
CA GLU A 909 26.62 22.56 13.02
C GLU A 909 27.70 21.49 13.04
N ARG A 910 28.98 21.89 13.11
CA ARG A 910 30.13 20.97 13.09
C ARG A 910 30.49 20.40 14.46
N SER A 911 30.20 21.08 15.54
CA SER A 911 30.54 20.65 16.90
C SER A 911 29.50 21.09 17.91
N TYR A 912 29.23 20.23 18.89
CA TYR A 912 28.30 20.49 19.98
C TYR A 912 28.84 19.93 21.30
N SER A 913 28.69 20.69 22.37
CA SER A 913 29.02 20.26 23.74
C SER A 913 27.85 20.52 24.67
N GLY A 914 27.58 19.59 25.57
CA GLY A 914 26.49 19.71 26.50
C GLY A 914 26.71 18.96 27.81
N ASN A 915 25.85 19.23 28.77
CA ASN A 915 25.82 18.54 30.05
C ASN A 915 24.46 17.88 30.27
N LEU A 916 24.46 16.61 30.55
CA LEU A 916 23.26 15.82 30.89
C LEU A 916 23.07 15.86 32.39
N ASP A 917 22.01 16.51 32.85
CA ASP A 917 21.64 16.53 34.27
C ASP A 917 20.62 15.41 34.54
N CYS A 918 21.02 14.44 35.37
CA CYS A 918 20.20 13.29 35.75
C CYS A 918 19.73 13.39 37.20
N GLY A 919 19.70 14.59 37.79
CA GLY A 919 19.22 14.86 39.13
C GLY A 919 20.24 14.55 40.20
N ASN A 920 20.77 13.33 40.27
CA ASN A 920 21.79 12.93 41.27
C ASN A 920 23.22 12.95 40.72
N CYS A 921 23.38 12.98 39.42
CA CYS A 921 24.68 13.03 38.73
C CYS A 921 24.53 13.76 37.39
N SER A 922 25.64 14.21 36.84
CA SER A 922 25.68 14.83 35.54
C SER A 922 26.75 14.19 34.67
N ARG A 923 26.50 14.07 33.34
CA ARG A 923 27.45 13.58 32.34
C ARG A 923 27.75 14.68 31.35
N MET A 924 28.97 14.97 31.12
CA MET A 924 29.38 15.87 30.02
C MET A 924 29.57 15.08 28.75
N TYR A 925 29.22 15.68 27.62
CA TYR A 925 29.46 15.09 26.33
C TYR A 925 29.86 16.15 25.30
N ARG A 926 30.60 15.70 24.28
CA ARG A 926 30.93 16.49 23.10
C ARG A 926 30.76 15.64 21.84
N ALA A 927 30.10 16.18 20.87
CA ALA A 927 29.93 15.61 19.52
C ALA A 927 30.67 16.45 18.49
N GLU A 928 31.37 15.81 17.55
CA GLU A 928 32.11 16.48 16.49
C GLU A 928 31.94 15.71 15.18
N LYS A 929 31.58 16.39 14.07
CA LYS A 929 31.45 15.75 12.76
C LYS A 929 32.82 15.52 12.14
N LEU A 930 33.06 14.32 11.59
CA LEU A 930 34.26 14.03 10.80
C LEU A 930 34.08 14.62 9.39
N PRO A 931 34.92 15.57 8.98
CA PRO A 931 34.82 16.19 7.65
C PRO A 931 34.94 15.15 6.53
N ASN A 932 34.28 15.39 5.40
CA ASN A 932 34.26 14.50 4.22
C ASN A 932 33.80 13.06 4.49
N THR A 933 33.06 12.85 5.57
CA THR A 933 32.42 11.58 5.92
C THR A 933 31.02 11.81 6.48
N ASN A 934 30.20 10.75 6.54
CA ASN A 934 28.91 10.78 7.22
C ASN A 934 29.01 10.40 8.72
N LEU A 935 30.17 10.58 9.34
CA LEU A 935 30.46 10.14 10.70
C LEU A 935 30.41 11.27 11.72
N VAL A 936 29.97 10.95 12.92
CA VAL A 936 29.99 11.82 14.10
C VAL A 936 30.76 11.12 15.21
N PHE A 937 31.83 11.77 15.66
CA PHE A 937 32.56 11.35 16.84
C PHE A 937 31.91 11.93 18.08
N LEU A 938 31.67 11.09 19.07
CA LEU A 938 31.04 11.43 20.33
C LEU A 938 31.92 10.95 21.49
N ILE A 939 32.29 11.86 22.37
CA ILE A 939 32.99 11.55 23.62
C ILE A 939 32.13 12.01 24.80
N THR A 940 31.97 11.16 25.80
CA THR A 940 31.11 11.41 26.96
C THR A 940 31.67 10.75 28.22
N ASP A 941 31.28 11.27 29.37
CA ASP A 941 31.50 10.56 30.63
C ASP A 941 30.83 9.18 30.58
N ALA A 942 31.51 8.14 31.03
CA ALA A 942 31.05 6.77 30.88
C ALA A 942 29.67 6.54 31.52
N LYS A 943 28.82 5.76 30.86
CA LYS A 943 27.45 5.45 31.33
C LYS A 943 27.46 4.89 32.77
N ALA A 944 28.49 4.12 33.12
CA ALA A 944 28.65 3.55 34.45
C ALA A 944 28.84 4.59 35.57
N THR A 945 29.24 5.82 35.23
CA THR A 945 29.44 6.91 36.20
C THR A 945 28.13 7.54 36.66
N CYS A 946 27.06 7.36 35.93
CA CYS A 946 25.76 7.98 36.22
C CYS A 946 24.60 7.05 35.87
N LEU A 947 24.26 6.13 36.77
CA LEU A 947 23.20 5.14 36.58
C LEU A 947 21.77 5.66 36.87
N SER A 948 21.63 6.91 37.34
CA SER A 948 20.33 7.49 37.69
C SER A 948 19.55 8.00 36.46
N CYS A 949 20.17 8.05 35.30
CA CYS A 949 19.55 8.35 34.04
C CYS A 949 19.00 7.07 33.40
N ASP A 950 17.70 6.81 33.49
CA ASP A 950 17.07 5.65 32.84
C ASP A 950 15.76 6.02 32.13
N PRO A 951 15.80 6.67 30.97
CA PRO A 951 14.61 6.89 30.16
C PRO A 951 14.29 5.67 29.30
N ARG A 952 13.08 5.66 28.78
CA ARG A 952 12.66 4.65 27.81
C ARG A 952 13.55 4.72 26.55
N PRO A 953 13.99 3.59 26.00
CA PRO A 953 14.80 3.57 24.79
C PRO A 953 14.04 4.16 23.60
N LEU A 954 14.74 4.94 22.77
CA LEU A 954 14.25 5.35 21.47
C LEU A 954 14.44 4.20 20.48
N ARG A 955 13.48 4.01 19.59
CA ARG A 955 13.52 2.94 18.59
C ARG A 955 13.30 3.50 17.20
N GLN A 956 14.06 3.01 16.24
CA GLN A 956 13.83 3.25 14.80
C GLN A 956 13.06 2.12 14.12
N ALA A 957 12.82 1.01 14.81
CA ALA A 957 12.03 -0.09 14.27
C ALA A 957 10.58 0.33 13.99
N GLU A 958 9.99 -0.25 12.96
CA GLU A 958 8.56 -0.10 12.66
C GLU A 958 7.74 -0.57 13.88
N GLN A 959 6.79 0.25 14.30
CA GLN A 959 5.89 -0.03 15.42
C GLN A 959 4.45 0.05 14.95
N PRO A 960 3.54 -0.81 15.44
CA PRO A 960 2.12 -0.67 15.17
C PRO A 960 1.61 0.70 15.62
N SER A 961 0.78 1.33 14.78
CA SER A 961 0.22 2.65 15.02
C SER A 961 -1.21 2.72 14.49
N GLU A 962 -2.01 3.60 15.08
CA GLU A 962 -3.33 3.94 14.54
C GLU A 962 -3.23 4.93 13.38
N GLY A 963 -2.02 5.45 13.10
CA GLY A 963 -1.78 6.48 12.10
C GLY A 963 -2.31 7.86 12.51
N PRO A 964 -2.32 8.84 11.58
CA PRO A 964 -2.88 10.16 11.85
C PRO A 964 -4.37 10.08 12.20
N ASP A 965 -4.85 10.91 13.13
CA ASP A 965 -6.26 10.89 13.56
C ASP A 965 -7.20 11.17 12.37
N PRO A 966 -8.11 10.24 12.01
CA PRO A 966 -9.10 10.48 10.96
C PRO A 966 -10.00 11.69 11.22
N CYS A 967 -10.22 12.06 12.49
CA CYS A 967 -11.02 13.21 12.88
C CYS A 967 -10.34 14.54 12.52
N GLU A 968 -9.02 14.62 12.69
CA GLU A 968 -8.23 15.78 12.27
C GLU A 968 -8.11 15.87 10.75
N LEU A 969 -7.89 14.74 10.08
CA LEU A 969 -7.82 14.69 8.62
C LEU A 969 -9.15 15.09 7.95
N ALA A 970 -10.28 14.79 8.56
CA ALA A 970 -11.59 15.18 8.04
C ALA A 970 -11.84 16.69 8.07
N GLN A 971 -11.15 17.46 8.93
CA GLN A 971 -11.28 18.91 8.99
C GLN A 971 -10.65 19.60 7.76
N ASN A 972 -9.61 19.00 7.17
CA ASN A 972 -8.91 19.49 5.99
C ASN A 972 -8.97 18.43 4.87
N PRO A 973 -10.10 18.27 4.18
CA PRO A 973 -10.27 17.25 3.16
C PRO A 973 -9.37 17.53 1.96
N ARG A 974 -8.77 16.46 1.41
CA ARG A 974 -7.90 16.52 0.24
C ARG A 974 -8.67 16.87 -1.02
N TYR A 975 -8.08 17.70 -1.89
CA TYR A 975 -8.65 18.04 -3.17
C TYR A 975 -8.85 16.82 -4.07
N ARG A 976 -10.00 16.76 -4.76
CA ARG A 976 -10.38 15.73 -5.73
C ARG A 976 -11.22 16.38 -6.83
N LYS A 977 -11.04 15.96 -8.06
CA LYS A 977 -11.77 16.49 -9.20
C LYS A 977 -13.23 16.00 -9.23
N GLY A 978 -13.46 14.76 -8.81
CA GLY A 978 -14.74 14.09 -8.91
C GLY A 978 -15.02 13.57 -10.33
N PRO A 979 -16.22 13.00 -10.59
CA PRO A 979 -16.57 12.43 -11.88
C PRO A 979 -16.86 13.53 -12.91
N ASP A 980 -16.36 13.36 -14.14
CA ASP A 980 -16.65 14.27 -15.26
C ASP A 980 -18.14 14.22 -15.69
N VAL A 981 -18.77 13.05 -15.57
CA VAL A 981 -20.18 12.82 -15.89
C VAL A 981 -20.87 12.15 -14.72
N CYS A 982 -22.02 12.69 -14.33
CA CYS A 982 -22.86 12.12 -13.26
C CYS A 982 -24.21 11.67 -13.81
N PHE A 983 -24.57 10.42 -13.56
CA PHE A 983 -25.88 9.84 -13.93
C PHE A 983 -26.76 9.72 -12.68
N ASP A 984 -27.20 10.84 -12.11
CA ASP A 984 -27.93 10.83 -10.84
C ASP A 984 -29.46 10.96 -11.01
N ASN A 985 -29.91 11.87 -11.84
CA ASN A 985 -31.34 12.22 -11.89
C ASN A 985 -31.86 12.33 -13.34
N ASN A 986 -32.73 11.39 -13.71
CA ASN A 986 -33.45 11.44 -14.96
C ASN A 986 -34.98 11.38 -14.69
N GLU A 987 -35.75 12.27 -15.28
CA GLU A 987 -37.21 12.34 -15.07
C GLU A 987 -37.92 11.11 -15.64
N ASN A 988 -37.35 10.48 -16.67
CA ASN A 988 -37.90 9.32 -17.36
C ASN A 988 -37.61 7.98 -16.65
N VAL A 989 -36.94 8.00 -15.51
CA VAL A 989 -36.71 6.80 -14.69
C VAL A 989 -38.06 6.33 -14.13
N ARG A 990 -38.44 5.12 -14.51
CA ARG A 990 -39.70 4.50 -14.07
C ARG A 990 -39.60 4.06 -12.60
N ARG A 991 -40.70 4.19 -11.90
CA ARG A 991 -40.92 3.62 -10.57
C ARG A 991 -41.30 2.14 -10.72
N SER A 992 -41.01 1.34 -9.71
CA SER A 992 -41.53 -0.03 -9.66
C SER A 992 -43.06 -0.04 -9.62
N HIS A 993 -43.67 -1.09 -10.14
CA HIS A 993 -45.13 -1.24 -10.13
C HIS A 993 -45.73 -1.12 -8.72
N THR A 994 -45.08 -1.75 -7.76
CA THR A 994 -45.42 -1.68 -6.32
C THR A 994 -45.38 -0.26 -5.77
N CYS A 995 -44.42 0.56 -6.15
CA CYS A 995 -44.35 1.96 -5.75
C CYS A 995 -45.46 2.82 -6.37
N ALA A 996 -45.88 2.52 -7.58
CA ALA A 996 -46.98 3.22 -8.23
C ALA A 996 -48.32 2.98 -7.48
N GLU A 997 -48.58 1.75 -7.06
CA GLU A 997 -49.75 1.37 -6.25
C GLU A 997 -49.77 2.01 -4.87
N ILE A 998 -48.63 2.01 -4.17
CA ILE A 998 -48.48 2.63 -2.85
C ILE A 998 -48.76 4.16 -2.90
N ILE A 999 -48.27 4.83 -3.93
CA ILE A 999 -48.47 6.28 -4.08
C ILE A 999 -49.94 6.61 -4.44
N ALA A 1000 -50.59 5.75 -5.21
CA ALA A 1000 -51.98 5.92 -5.60
C ALA A 1000 -52.99 5.65 -4.48
N GLY A 1001 -52.56 5.09 -3.35
CA GLY A 1001 -53.40 4.84 -2.17
C GLY A 1001 -54.29 3.60 -2.33
N SER A 1002 -54.02 2.71 -3.28
CA SER A 1002 -54.75 1.44 -3.45
C SER A 1002 -54.20 0.41 -2.47
N SER A 1003 -54.92 0.18 -1.38
CA SER A 1003 -54.64 -0.86 -0.42
C SER A 1003 -55.18 -2.19 -0.88
N SER A 1004 -54.43 -2.90 -1.69
CA SER A 1004 -54.57 -4.36 -1.88
C SER A 1004 -53.17 -4.96 -2.03
N ILE A 1005 -52.57 -5.27 -0.89
CA ILE A 1005 -51.28 -5.97 -0.85
C ILE A 1005 -51.57 -7.45 -1.00
N SER A 1006 -51.38 -7.98 -2.22
CA SER A 1006 -51.12 -9.40 -2.38
C SER A 1006 -49.63 -9.63 -2.12
N GLN A 1007 -49.31 -10.39 -1.09
CA GLN A 1007 -47.97 -10.88 -0.81
C GLN A 1007 -47.51 -11.74 -2.00
N THR A 1008 -46.69 -11.17 -2.86
CA THR A 1008 -45.83 -11.95 -3.76
C THR A 1008 -44.48 -11.22 -3.83
N SER A 1009 -43.53 -11.85 -3.19
CA SER A 1009 -42.11 -11.59 -3.34
C SER A 1009 -41.66 -11.86 -4.76
N HIS A 1010 -41.72 -10.88 -5.65
CA HIS A 1010 -41.13 -10.95 -6.99
C HIS A 1010 -40.51 -9.60 -7.37
N LEU A 1011 -39.21 -9.53 -7.22
CA LEU A 1011 -38.34 -8.40 -7.55
C LEU A 1011 -38.11 -8.23 -9.06
N TRP A 1012 -38.69 -9.04 -9.94
CA TRP A 1012 -38.45 -8.99 -11.37
C TRP A 1012 -39.78 -8.93 -12.13
N PRO A 1013 -40.00 -8.02 -13.03
CA PRO A 1013 -41.15 -8.12 -13.95
C PRO A 1013 -40.97 -9.36 -14.83
N ARG A 1014 -41.91 -10.28 -14.75
CA ARG A 1014 -42.03 -11.35 -15.71
C ARG A 1014 -42.21 -10.78 -17.11
N LYS A 1015 -41.30 -11.15 -18.02
CA LYS A 1015 -41.12 -10.87 -19.47
C LYS A 1015 -40.27 -9.69 -19.79
#